data_b25996ade7603d9a36d6920f057922d0
#
_entry.id   b25996ade7603d9a36d6920f057922d0
#
_cell.length_a   1.000
_cell.length_b   1.000
_cell.length_c   1.000
_cell.angle_alpha   90.00
_cell.angle_beta   90.00
_cell.angle_gamma   90.00
#
_symmetry.space_group_name_H-M   'P 1'
#
loop_
_entity.id
_entity.type
_entity.pdbx_description
1 polymer ?
#
loop_
_entity_poly.entity_id
_entity_poly.type
_entity_poly.pdbx_seq_one_letter_code
_entity_poly.pdbx_strand_id
1 'polypeptide(L)'
;MNKLVLIDGNSLSFRAFYALPLLSNKAGIHTNAVYGFAMLLEKILKEEKPNHFLVAFDAGKTTFRHEKYSEYKGGRQKTPPELSEQFPYIRQLLDAYHIKRYELDNYEADDIIGTLSKEADKAVFQTIIITGDRDLTQLATDNVTIYYTKKGVTDVDHYTPDFIAEKYNGLTPNQIIDMKGLMGDTSDNIPGVAGVGEKTAIKLLNQFDTVEGVYEHLDEISGKKLKEKLQNSKEDALMSKELATINVDSPIEVKLEDTLMTHQDEQQEKIELFKKLEFKQLLADIDQSASGEDAIEKTFEIETSFDNVDFTSLKEATIHFELDGGNYLRNNILKFSLFTGEKHIVINADDIINYAELVSWLENPNTKKVVYDAKKTYVASHRLGIDIQNISFDIMLASYIIDPSRTISDVQSVVSLYGQSFVKDDVSIYGKGKKFKVPEDDVLNPYVASITDAIYFAKPNMDKQLEEYNQVELLADLELPLAKILSEMEEIGIYTDVHDLEEMEKEIQEKLDVLIRNIHDAAGEDFNINSPKQLGVVLFETLQLPVIKKTKTGYSTAVDVLEQLQGEHPIIDYILEYRQLSKLQSTYVEGLQKVISDDQRIHTRFNQTLAQTGRLSSVDPNLQNIPVRLEEGRKIRKAFKPTSKDSVILSADYSQIELRVLAHITQDESMKEAFINGDDIHTATAMKVFGVEADQVDSLMRRQAKAVNFGIVYGISDYGLSQSLGITRKKAKAFIDDYLASFPGVKQYMSDIVKDAKALGFVETLLHRRRYIPDITSRNFNLRGFAERTAMNTPIQGSAADIIKLAMVKFAQKMKETTYQAKLLLQVHDELIFEVPKSEVDSFSEFVEEIMENALQLDVPLKVDSSYGATWYDAK
;
A
#
# COMPACT_ATOMS: atom_id res chain seq x y z
N MET A 1 -17.78 -38.51 11.34
CA MET A 1 -16.62 -38.86 10.49
C MET A 1 -15.43 -38.09 11.05
N ASN A 2 -14.31 -38.76 11.31
CA ASN A 2 -13.14 -38.04 11.83
C ASN A 2 -12.52 -37.19 10.72
N LYS A 3 -12.25 -35.94 11.03
CA LYS A 3 -11.60 -35.00 10.12
C LYS A 3 -10.26 -34.58 10.69
N LEU A 4 -9.17 -34.86 9.96
CA LEU A 4 -7.81 -34.52 10.33
C LEU A 4 -7.30 -33.37 9.46
N VAL A 5 -6.71 -32.34 10.09
CA VAL A 5 -5.94 -31.31 9.39
C VAL A 5 -4.45 -31.49 9.72
N LEU A 6 -3.64 -31.57 8.67
CA LEU A 6 -2.18 -31.60 8.74
C LEU A 6 -1.62 -30.33 8.07
N ILE A 7 -0.70 -29.67 8.74
CA ILE A 7 -0.06 -28.43 8.23
C ILE A 7 1.44 -28.60 8.13
N ASP A 8 2.01 -28.22 6.99
CA ASP A 8 3.43 -27.95 6.82
C ASP A 8 3.76 -26.58 7.44
N GLY A 9 4.25 -26.61 8.68
CA GLY A 9 4.50 -25.42 9.50
C GLY A 9 5.58 -24.50 8.93
N ASN A 10 6.64 -25.06 8.34
CA ASN A 10 7.72 -24.29 7.75
C ASN A 10 7.24 -23.57 6.47
N SER A 11 6.64 -24.32 5.55
CA SER A 11 6.13 -23.80 4.29
C SER A 11 5.12 -22.65 4.52
N LEU A 12 4.17 -22.84 5.44
CA LEU A 12 3.17 -21.82 5.75
C LEU A 12 3.75 -20.61 6.49
N SER A 13 4.75 -20.80 7.37
CA SER A 13 5.43 -19.69 8.02
C SER A 13 6.15 -18.79 7.02
N PHE A 14 6.85 -19.37 6.04
CA PHE A 14 7.45 -18.63 4.93
C PHE A 14 6.39 -17.94 4.07
N ARG A 15 5.30 -18.63 3.78
CA ARG A 15 4.20 -18.07 2.99
C ARG A 15 3.56 -16.87 3.70
N ALA A 16 3.26 -16.98 4.98
CA ALA A 16 2.71 -15.89 5.79
C ALA A 16 3.66 -14.69 5.86
N PHE A 17 4.97 -14.96 6.02
CA PHE A 17 5.99 -13.91 6.07
C PHE A 17 6.06 -13.07 4.79
N TYR A 18 6.00 -13.70 3.62
CA TYR A 18 6.07 -13.00 2.33
C TYR A 18 4.71 -12.49 1.81
N ALA A 19 3.61 -12.92 2.41
CA ALA A 19 2.27 -12.49 2.04
C ALA A 19 1.89 -11.13 2.61
N LEU A 20 2.44 -10.78 3.76
CA LEU A 20 2.15 -9.55 4.49
C LEU A 20 3.38 -8.64 4.50
N PRO A 21 3.17 -7.30 4.54
CA PRO A 21 4.26 -6.38 4.82
C PRO A 21 4.95 -6.75 6.13
N LEU A 22 6.20 -6.35 6.28
CA LEU A 22 6.91 -6.57 7.53
C LEU A 22 6.24 -5.74 8.64
N LEU A 23 5.56 -6.41 9.56
CA LEU A 23 4.87 -5.83 10.71
C LEU A 23 5.71 -6.06 11.97
N SER A 24 5.75 -5.07 12.85
CA SER A 24 6.42 -5.18 14.16
C SER A 24 5.51 -4.61 15.26
N ASN A 25 5.57 -5.18 16.46
CA ASN A 25 4.94 -4.59 17.64
C ASN A 25 5.80 -3.45 18.23
N LYS A 26 5.32 -2.75 19.25
CA LYS A 26 6.04 -1.65 19.92
C LYS A 26 7.37 -2.09 20.55
N ALA A 27 7.52 -3.36 20.87
CA ALA A 27 8.78 -3.93 21.37
C ALA A 27 9.80 -4.25 20.26
N GLY A 28 9.46 -3.96 18.99
CA GLY A 28 10.33 -4.23 17.83
C GLY A 28 10.39 -5.69 17.40
N ILE A 29 9.46 -6.53 17.88
CA ILE A 29 9.33 -7.93 17.46
C ILE A 29 8.58 -7.97 16.14
N HIS A 30 9.14 -8.62 15.12
CA HIS A 30 8.42 -8.83 13.86
C HIS A 30 7.27 -9.82 14.07
N THR A 31 6.11 -9.54 13.51
CA THR A 31 4.87 -10.25 13.82
C THR A 31 4.06 -10.68 12.59
N ASN A 32 4.44 -10.27 11.39
CA ASN A 32 3.69 -10.53 10.16
C ASN A 32 3.49 -12.03 9.88
N ALA A 33 4.51 -12.88 10.09
CA ALA A 33 4.37 -14.32 9.88
C ALA A 33 3.45 -14.95 10.93
N VAL A 34 3.59 -14.56 12.20
CA VAL A 34 2.73 -15.07 13.30
C VAL A 34 1.28 -14.64 13.07
N TYR A 35 1.07 -13.39 12.68
CA TYR A 35 -0.27 -12.86 12.39
C TYR A 35 -0.92 -13.59 11.21
N GLY A 36 -0.20 -13.74 10.09
CA GLY A 36 -0.71 -14.46 8.93
C GLY A 36 -0.98 -15.94 9.22
N PHE A 37 -0.17 -16.57 10.06
CA PHE A 37 -0.37 -17.95 10.51
C PHE A 37 -1.61 -18.06 11.41
N ALA A 38 -1.80 -17.13 12.35
CA ALA A 38 -2.99 -17.08 13.22
C ALA A 38 -4.29 -16.90 12.41
N MET A 39 -4.30 -15.97 11.44
CA MET A 39 -5.44 -15.76 10.54
C MET A 39 -5.81 -17.01 9.75
N LEU A 40 -4.80 -17.77 9.30
CA LEU A 40 -5.03 -19.05 8.62
C LEU A 40 -5.62 -20.10 9.55
N LEU A 41 -5.08 -20.22 10.77
CA LEU A 41 -5.61 -21.16 11.78
C LEU A 41 -7.08 -20.89 12.09
N GLU A 42 -7.43 -19.63 12.37
CA GLU A 42 -8.81 -19.22 12.65
C GLU A 42 -9.75 -19.57 11.48
N LYS A 43 -9.31 -19.28 10.25
CA LYS A 43 -10.08 -19.64 9.06
C LYS A 43 -10.33 -21.14 8.95
N ILE A 44 -9.28 -21.96 9.11
CA ILE A 44 -9.37 -23.42 9.01
C ILE A 44 -10.29 -23.99 10.10
N LEU A 45 -10.11 -23.54 11.33
CA LEU A 45 -10.92 -24.00 12.46
C LEU A 45 -12.40 -23.68 12.25
N LYS A 46 -12.71 -22.51 11.71
CA LYS A 46 -14.07 -22.05 11.43
C LYS A 46 -14.72 -22.80 10.24
N GLU A 47 -13.99 -22.94 9.12
CA GLU A 47 -14.53 -23.50 7.88
C GLU A 47 -14.54 -25.03 7.90
N GLU A 48 -13.45 -25.66 8.36
CA GLU A 48 -13.29 -27.13 8.29
C GLU A 48 -13.76 -27.87 9.55
N LYS A 49 -13.79 -27.18 10.70
CA LYS A 49 -14.21 -27.74 12.00
C LYS A 49 -13.57 -29.11 12.28
N PRO A 50 -12.25 -29.24 12.21
CA PRO A 50 -11.56 -30.51 12.40
C PRO A 50 -11.68 -30.97 13.86
N ASN A 51 -11.70 -32.29 14.06
CA ASN A 51 -11.56 -32.88 15.40
C ASN A 51 -10.15 -33.44 15.67
N HIS A 52 -9.30 -33.50 14.64
CA HIS A 52 -7.90 -33.85 14.74
C HIS A 52 -7.04 -32.81 14.03
N PHE A 53 -5.92 -32.38 14.66
CA PHE A 53 -5.07 -31.33 14.10
C PHE A 53 -3.60 -31.57 14.45
N LEU A 54 -2.69 -31.44 13.48
CA LEU A 54 -1.24 -31.46 13.74
C LEU A 54 -0.51 -30.51 12.79
N VAL A 55 0.50 -29.82 13.32
CA VAL A 55 1.45 -29.02 12.54
C VAL A 55 2.82 -29.66 12.61
N ALA A 56 3.34 -30.09 11.45
CA ALA A 56 4.67 -30.67 11.33
C ALA A 56 5.71 -29.58 11.04
N PHE A 57 6.89 -29.69 11.63
CA PHE A 57 8.04 -28.82 11.37
C PHE A 57 9.27 -29.64 11.02
N ASP A 58 10.20 -29.03 10.28
CA ASP A 58 11.53 -29.59 10.06
C ASP A 58 12.37 -29.43 11.33
N ALA A 59 12.96 -30.53 11.83
CA ALA A 59 13.76 -30.53 13.05
C ALA A 59 15.17 -29.95 12.85
N GLY A 60 15.71 -29.99 11.62
CA GLY A 60 17.07 -29.60 11.35
C GLY A 60 17.37 -29.26 9.90
N LYS A 61 18.64 -29.09 9.56
CA LYS A 61 19.12 -28.75 8.20
C LYS A 61 19.50 -29.98 7.37
N THR A 62 19.78 -31.11 8.00
CA THR A 62 20.25 -32.34 7.35
C THR A 62 19.24 -33.45 7.55
N THR A 63 18.92 -34.14 6.47
CA THR A 63 17.98 -35.27 6.44
C THR A 63 18.62 -36.42 5.69
N PHE A 64 18.03 -37.63 5.76
CA PHE A 64 18.50 -38.80 5.02
C PHE A 64 18.65 -38.53 3.50
N ARG A 65 17.95 -37.53 2.94
CA ARG A 65 18.11 -37.12 1.53
C ARG A 65 19.47 -36.45 1.28
N HIS A 66 20.01 -35.72 2.26
CA HIS A 66 21.35 -35.13 2.15
C HIS A 66 22.47 -36.21 2.22
N GLU A 67 22.23 -37.33 2.90
CA GLU A 67 23.16 -38.47 2.88
C GLU A 67 23.25 -39.10 1.49
N LYS A 68 22.13 -39.12 0.75
CA LYS A 68 22.07 -39.64 -0.60
C LYS A 68 22.56 -38.66 -1.69
N TYR A 69 22.25 -37.39 -1.50
CA TYR A 69 22.64 -36.33 -2.41
C TYR A 69 23.01 -35.06 -1.64
N SER A 70 24.30 -34.80 -1.53
CA SER A 70 24.86 -33.71 -0.69
C SER A 70 24.43 -32.31 -1.15
N GLU A 71 24.08 -32.14 -2.44
CA GLU A 71 23.61 -30.91 -3.04
C GLU A 71 22.11 -30.68 -2.87
N TYR A 72 21.36 -31.61 -2.25
CA TYR A 72 19.94 -31.49 -1.99
C TYR A 72 19.63 -30.21 -1.22
N LYS A 73 18.70 -29.40 -1.74
CA LYS A 73 18.36 -28.07 -1.18
C LYS A 73 19.54 -27.08 -1.07
N GLY A 74 20.69 -27.37 -1.70
CA GLY A 74 21.92 -26.57 -1.60
C GLY A 74 21.82 -25.13 -2.11
N GLY A 75 20.82 -24.84 -2.99
CA GLY A 75 20.55 -23.50 -3.52
C GLY A 75 19.61 -22.64 -2.67
N ARG A 76 19.02 -23.16 -1.58
CA ARG A 76 18.05 -22.41 -0.75
C ARG A 76 18.74 -21.28 0.00
N GLN A 77 18.14 -20.08 -0.06
CA GLN A 77 18.61 -18.93 0.71
C GLN A 77 18.40 -19.16 2.21
N LYS A 78 19.27 -18.55 3.03
CA LYS A 78 19.10 -18.62 4.49
C LYS A 78 17.78 -17.97 4.90
N THR A 79 17.11 -18.53 5.89
CA THR A 79 15.92 -17.96 6.50
C THR A 79 16.20 -16.51 6.93
N PRO A 80 15.36 -15.55 6.53
CA PRO A 80 15.51 -14.18 7.00
C PRO A 80 15.54 -14.09 8.52
N PRO A 81 16.41 -13.26 9.12
CA PRO A 81 16.46 -13.11 10.57
C PRO A 81 15.09 -12.72 11.16
N GLU A 82 14.36 -11.87 10.46
CA GLU A 82 13.03 -11.38 10.83
C GLU A 82 11.96 -12.49 10.85
N LEU A 83 12.11 -13.54 10.05
CA LEU A 83 11.28 -14.73 10.13
C LEU A 83 11.79 -15.69 11.20
N SER A 84 13.10 -15.84 11.33
CA SER A 84 13.70 -16.75 12.32
C SER A 84 13.27 -16.41 13.75
N GLU A 85 13.16 -15.12 14.09
CA GLU A 85 12.69 -14.66 15.40
C GLU A 85 11.21 -14.92 15.65
N GLN A 86 10.40 -15.15 14.59
CA GLN A 86 8.97 -15.40 14.71
C GLN A 86 8.61 -16.88 14.93
N PHE A 87 9.47 -17.83 14.59
CA PHE A 87 9.19 -19.26 14.82
C PHE A 87 8.87 -19.63 16.28
N PRO A 88 9.57 -19.10 17.31
CA PRO A 88 9.17 -19.32 18.69
C PRO A 88 7.75 -18.85 19.00
N TYR A 89 7.31 -17.75 18.43
CA TYR A 89 5.94 -17.22 18.60
C TYR A 89 4.89 -18.02 17.84
N ILE A 90 5.24 -18.56 16.67
CA ILE A 90 4.35 -19.50 15.94
C ILE A 90 4.15 -20.78 16.76
N ARG A 91 5.22 -21.29 17.43
CA ARG A 91 5.09 -22.43 18.33
C ARG A 91 4.24 -22.09 19.56
N GLN A 92 4.43 -20.93 20.18
CA GLN A 92 3.57 -20.44 21.28
C GLN A 92 2.11 -20.26 20.83
N LEU A 93 1.88 -19.84 19.61
CA LEU A 93 0.54 -19.73 19.03
C LEU A 93 -0.13 -21.11 18.97
N LEU A 94 0.55 -22.13 18.46
CA LEU A 94 0.02 -23.49 18.40
C LEU A 94 -0.24 -24.08 19.79
N ASP A 95 0.65 -23.82 20.74
CA ASP A 95 0.49 -24.25 22.15
C ASP A 95 -0.78 -23.57 22.74
N ALA A 96 -0.98 -22.25 22.49
CA ALA A 96 -2.17 -21.51 22.95
C ALA A 96 -3.49 -21.95 22.28
N TYR A 97 -3.43 -22.59 21.11
CA TYR A 97 -4.57 -23.21 20.44
C TYR A 97 -4.74 -24.69 20.80
N HIS A 98 -3.90 -25.23 21.69
CA HIS A 98 -3.80 -26.66 22.02
C HIS A 98 -3.68 -27.56 20.79
N ILE A 99 -3.02 -27.03 19.72
CA ILE A 99 -2.76 -27.77 18.50
C ILE A 99 -1.45 -28.52 18.62
N LYS A 100 -1.49 -29.84 18.41
CA LYS A 100 -0.31 -30.68 18.43
C LYS A 100 0.70 -30.25 17.36
N ARG A 101 1.94 -30.01 17.75
CA ARG A 101 3.09 -29.82 16.87
C ARG A 101 4.05 -30.97 17.01
N TYR A 102 4.73 -31.32 15.91
CA TYR A 102 5.66 -32.43 15.88
C TYR A 102 6.82 -32.15 14.92
N GLU A 103 8.00 -32.58 15.30
CA GLU A 103 9.22 -32.57 14.49
C GLU A 103 10.01 -33.86 14.75
N LEU A 104 10.74 -34.39 13.76
CA LEU A 104 11.48 -35.61 13.86
C LEU A 104 12.87 -35.42 13.24
N ASP A 105 13.92 -35.70 14.01
CA ASP A 105 15.28 -35.61 13.55
C ASP A 105 15.53 -36.51 12.32
N ASN A 106 16.31 -36.01 11.36
CA ASN A 106 16.65 -36.66 10.11
C ASN A 106 15.48 -36.82 9.08
N TYR A 107 14.26 -36.34 9.39
CA TYR A 107 13.10 -36.39 8.51
C TYR A 107 12.57 -34.95 8.28
N GLU A 108 11.87 -34.76 7.15
CA GLU A 108 11.22 -33.51 6.83
C GLU A 108 9.77 -33.50 7.31
N ALA A 109 9.17 -32.31 7.43
CA ALA A 109 7.75 -32.16 7.75
C ALA A 109 6.85 -32.96 6.80
N ASP A 110 7.24 -33.03 5.52
CA ASP A 110 6.52 -33.77 4.48
C ASP A 110 6.46 -35.28 4.78
N ASP A 111 7.54 -35.86 5.32
CA ASP A 111 7.59 -37.29 5.68
C ASP A 111 6.70 -37.60 6.90
N ILE A 112 6.64 -36.69 7.87
CA ILE A 112 5.71 -36.77 9.01
C ILE A 112 4.27 -36.72 8.53
N ILE A 113 3.95 -35.73 7.68
CA ILE A 113 2.61 -35.54 7.08
C ILE A 113 2.23 -36.75 6.23
N GLY A 114 3.16 -37.25 5.42
CA GLY A 114 2.94 -38.42 4.58
C GLY A 114 2.60 -39.67 5.38
N THR A 115 3.34 -39.90 6.47
CA THR A 115 3.13 -41.08 7.35
C THR A 115 1.77 -40.99 8.05
N LEU A 116 1.45 -39.84 8.68
CA LEU A 116 0.16 -39.66 9.36
C LEU A 116 -1.03 -39.67 8.39
N SER A 117 -0.88 -39.08 7.19
CA SER A 117 -1.96 -39.10 6.20
C SER A 117 -2.28 -40.51 5.70
N LYS A 118 -1.25 -41.36 5.51
CA LYS A 118 -1.41 -42.77 5.17
C LYS A 118 -2.10 -43.57 6.28
N GLU A 119 -1.78 -43.32 7.53
CA GLU A 119 -2.45 -43.95 8.69
C GLU A 119 -3.89 -43.49 8.79
N ALA A 120 -4.18 -42.20 8.60
CA ALA A 120 -5.51 -41.61 8.62
C ALA A 120 -6.39 -42.12 7.47
N ASP A 121 -5.82 -42.27 6.27
CA ASP A 121 -6.51 -42.82 5.11
C ASP A 121 -6.94 -44.29 5.36
N LYS A 122 -6.04 -45.12 5.91
CA LYS A 122 -6.39 -46.49 6.35
C LYS A 122 -7.49 -46.53 7.40
N ALA A 123 -7.52 -45.54 8.29
CA ALA A 123 -8.55 -45.38 9.31
C ALA A 123 -9.83 -44.67 8.80
N VAL A 124 -9.91 -44.38 7.50
CA VAL A 124 -11.04 -43.71 6.83
C VAL A 124 -11.37 -42.34 7.43
N PHE A 125 -10.32 -41.56 7.76
CA PHE A 125 -10.44 -40.16 8.14
C PHE A 125 -10.56 -39.29 6.88
N GLN A 126 -11.35 -38.26 6.93
CA GLN A 126 -11.28 -37.18 5.97
C GLN A 126 -10.05 -36.31 6.32
N THR A 127 -9.03 -36.31 5.49
CA THR A 127 -7.76 -35.65 5.78
C THR A 127 -7.56 -34.46 4.84
N ILE A 128 -7.19 -33.30 5.42
CA ILE A 128 -6.84 -32.09 4.68
C ILE A 128 -5.39 -31.77 4.99
N ILE A 129 -4.56 -31.70 3.96
CA ILE A 129 -3.14 -31.29 4.07
C ILE A 129 -3.02 -29.87 3.54
N ILE A 130 -2.51 -28.94 4.36
CA ILE A 130 -2.33 -27.54 3.98
C ILE A 130 -0.86 -27.22 3.83
N THR A 131 -0.47 -26.81 2.63
CA THR A 131 0.93 -26.57 2.30
C THR A 131 1.08 -25.52 1.19
N GLY A 132 2.25 -24.91 1.09
CA GLY A 132 2.71 -24.14 -0.08
C GLY A 132 3.62 -24.96 -1.00
N ASP A 133 3.81 -26.26 -0.73
CA ASP A 133 4.63 -27.16 -1.54
C ASP A 133 3.75 -28.10 -2.38
N ARG A 134 4.08 -28.21 -3.67
CA ARG A 134 3.35 -29.08 -4.61
C ARG A 134 3.75 -30.55 -4.48
N ASP A 135 4.85 -30.83 -3.85
CA ASP A 135 5.33 -32.22 -3.72
C ASP A 135 4.35 -33.05 -2.87
N LEU A 136 3.70 -32.41 -1.90
CA LEU A 136 2.64 -33.04 -1.10
C LEU A 136 1.42 -33.46 -1.92
N THR A 137 1.25 -32.99 -3.18
CA THR A 137 0.13 -33.44 -4.03
C THR A 137 0.19 -34.92 -4.40
N GLN A 138 1.37 -35.55 -4.29
CA GLN A 138 1.54 -37.01 -4.43
C GLN A 138 0.74 -37.83 -3.39
N LEU A 139 0.34 -37.21 -2.26
CA LEU A 139 -0.38 -37.86 -1.17
C LEU A 139 -1.91 -37.84 -1.36
N ALA A 140 -2.42 -37.20 -2.41
CA ALA A 140 -3.87 -37.09 -2.64
C ALA A 140 -4.53 -38.47 -2.88
N THR A 141 -5.61 -38.74 -2.16
CA THR A 141 -6.49 -39.92 -2.32
C THR A 141 -7.94 -39.50 -2.27
N ASP A 142 -8.87 -40.45 -2.33
CA ASP A 142 -10.29 -40.13 -2.17
C ASP A 142 -10.64 -39.55 -0.80
N ASN A 143 -9.82 -39.86 0.23
CA ASN A 143 -9.99 -39.34 1.60
C ASN A 143 -8.99 -38.23 1.96
N VAL A 144 -7.95 -37.99 1.15
CA VAL A 144 -6.89 -37.00 1.41
C VAL A 144 -6.90 -35.94 0.34
N THR A 145 -7.24 -34.71 0.73
CA THR A 145 -7.24 -33.53 -0.15
C THR A 145 -6.10 -32.57 0.24
N ILE A 146 -5.35 -32.08 -0.76
CA ILE A 146 -4.27 -31.13 -0.53
C ILE A 146 -4.78 -29.72 -0.81
N TYR A 147 -4.73 -28.84 0.21
CA TYR A 147 -5.01 -27.42 0.10
C TYR A 147 -3.70 -26.68 -0.18
N TYR A 148 -3.46 -26.40 -1.46
CA TYR A 148 -2.26 -25.69 -1.91
C TYR A 148 -2.47 -24.19 -1.89
N THR A 149 -1.68 -23.45 -1.10
CA THR A 149 -1.77 -21.99 -1.01
C THR A 149 -1.10 -21.31 -2.22
N LYS A 150 -1.83 -20.43 -2.96
CA LYS A 150 -1.34 -19.72 -4.17
C LYS A 150 -0.76 -18.34 -3.89
N LYS A 151 -1.62 -17.41 -3.47
CA LYS A 151 -1.27 -16.03 -3.11
C LYS A 151 -1.73 -15.74 -1.70
N GLY A 152 -0.80 -15.27 -0.86
CA GLY A 152 -1.12 -15.09 0.55
C GLY A 152 -1.33 -16.42 1.26
N VAL A 153 -2.12 -16.42 2.31
CA VAL A 153 -2.42 -17.61 3.13
C VAL A 153 -3.86 -18.10 2.97
N THR A 154 -4.72 -17.33 2.27
CA THR A 154 -6.16 -17.58 2.18
C THR A 154 -6.65 -18.02 0.81
N ASP A 155 -5.87 -17.83 -0.27
CA ASP A 155 -6.21 -18.28 -1.63
C ASP A 155 -5.62 -19.66 -1.87
N VAL A 156 -6.47 -20.71 -1.93
CA VAL A 156 -6.06 -22.11 -1.99
C VAL A 156 -6.67 -22.84 -3.20
N ASP A 157 -5.89 -23.74 -3.82
CA ASP A 157 -6.38 -24.76 -4.76
C ASP A 157 -6.53 -26.08 -4.01
N HIS A 158 -7.63 -26.81 -4.30
CA HIS A 158 -7.92 -28.12 -3.72
C HIS A 158 -7.46 -29.21 -4.70
N TYR A 159 -6.38 -29.90 -4.37
CA TYR A 159 -5.85 -30.99 -5.17
C TYR A 159 -6.45 -32.32 -4.68
N THR A 160 -7.36 -32.84 -5.48
CA THR A 160 -7.90 -34.20 -5.41
C THR A 160 -7.29 -35.03 -6.54
N PRO A 161 -7.42 -36.38 -6.56
CA PRO A 161 -6.98 -37.20 -7.68
C PRO A 161 -7.55 -36.72 -9.02
N ASP A 162 -8.84 -36.33 -9.06
CA ASP A 162 -9.50 -35.83 -10.27
C ASP A 162 -8.89 -34.51 -10.76
N PHE A 163 -8.65 -33.55 -9.81
CA PHE A 163 -8.04 -32.27 -10.16
C PHE A 163 -6.59 -32.43 -10.65
N ILE A 164 -5.85 -33.40 -10.08
CA ILE A 164 -4.50 -33.73 -10.53
C ILE A 164 -4.54 -34.28 -11.95
N ALA A 165 -5.45 -35.21 -12.24
CA ALA A 165 -5.62 -35.77 -13.55
C ALA A 165 -6.02 -34.71 -14.60
N GLU A 166 -6.92 -33.79 -14.24
CA GLU A 166 -7.28 -32.67 -15.12
C GLU A 166 -6.07 -31.76 -15.41
N LYS A 167 -5.36 -31.36 -14.37
CA LYS A 167 -4.27 -30.39 -14.43
C LYS A 167 -3.03 -30.93 -15.14
N TYR A 168 -2.71 -32.21 -14.94
CA TYR A 168 -1.54 -32.87 -15.50
C TYR A 168 -1.88 -33.90 -16.59
N ASN A 169 -2.96 -33.61 -17.32
CA ASN A 169 -3.35 -34.37 -18.52
C ASN A 169 -3.42 -35.90 -18.32
N GLY A 170 -4.05 -36.33 -17.24
CA GLY A 170 -4.33 -37.74 -16.96
C GLY A 170 -3.38 -38.41 -15.94
N LEU A 171 -2.37 -37.71 -15.43
CA LEU A 171 -1.49 -38.28 -14.40
C LEU A 171 -2.22 -38.49 -13.06
N THR A 172 -1.89 -39.60 -12.39
CA THR A 172 -2.32 -39.90 -11.03
C THR A 172 -1.46 -39.18 -9.99
N PRO A 173 -1.89 -39.03 -8.71
CA PRO A 173 -1.07 -38.50 -7.65
C PRO A 173 0.32 -39.14 -7.54
N ASN A 174 0.40 -40.48 -7.60
CA ASN A 174 1.69 -41.21 -7.57
C ASN A 174 2.64 -40.82 -8.72
N GLN A 175 2.10 -40.56 -9.91
CA GLN A 175 2.91 -40.19 -11.07
C GLN A 175 3.52 -38.77 -10.96
N ILE A 176 3.13 -37.95 -9.97
CA ILE A 176 3.80 -36.69 -9.67
C ILE A 176 5.26 -36.94 -9.25
N ILE A 177 5.52 -38.06 -8.54
CA ILE A 177 6.87 -38.49 -8.18
C ILE A 177 7.69 -38.80 -9.45
N ASP A 178 7.10 -39.56 -10.37
CA ASP A 178 7.74 -39.93 -11.65
C ASP A 178 7.97 -38.69 -12.52
N MET A 179 7.03 -37.75 -12.51
CA MET A 179 7.18 -36.47 -13.24
C MET A 179 8.37 -35.67 -12.71
N LYS A 180 8.53 -35.60 -11.39
CA LYS A 180 9.69 -34.94 -10.74
C LYS A 180 10.99 -35.70 -10.99
N GLY A 181 10.95 -37.06 -11.07
CA GLY A 181 12.09 -37.87 -11.43
C GLY A 181 12.61 -37.52 -12.83
N LEU A 182 11.72 -37.30 -13.80
CA LEU A 182 12.11 -36.95 -15.17
C LEU A 182 12.49 -35.47 -15.33
N MET A 183 11.72 -34.52 -14.78
CA MET A 183 11.95 -33.09 -15.01
C MET A 183 12.90 -32.43 -13.99
N GLY A 184 13.16 -33.09 -12.87
CA GLY A 184 13.85 -32.49 -11.72
C GLY A 184 13.03 -31.46 -10.96
N ASP A 185 13.64 -30.87 -9.93
CA ASP A 185 13.12 -29.73 -9.21
C ASP A 185 14.22 -28.74 -8.89
N THR A 186 14.09 -27.54 -9.45
CA THR A 186 15.08 -26.46 -9.23
C THR A 186 15.00 -25.85 -7.84
N SER A 187 13.84 -25.94 -7.16
CA SER A 187 13.67 -25.39 -5.80
C SER A 187 14.40 -26.23 -4.75
N ASP A 188 14.47 -27.55 -4.98
CA ASP A 188 15.15 -28.51 -4.12
C ASP A 188 16.48 -29.00 -4.67
N ASN A 189 16.91 -28.38 -5.78
CA ASN A 189 18.15 -28.75 -6.48
C ASN A 189 18.19 -30.22 -6.91
N ILE A 190 17.05 -30.77 -7.33
CA ILE A 190 16.91 -32.12 -7.86
C ILE A 190 17.16 -32.07 -9.35
N PRO A 191 18.14 -32.85 -9.89
CA PRO A 191 18.64 -32.64 -11.26
C PRO A 191 17.67 -33.07 -12.36
N GLY A 192 16.97 -34.19 -12.20
CA GLY A 192 16.17 -34.79 -13.30
C GLY A 192 16.97 -35.13 -14.55
N VAL A 193 16.27 -35.20 -15.70
CA VAL A 193 16.90 -35.39 -17.01
C VAL A 193 17.09 -34.01 -17.67
N ALA A 194 18.34 -33.66 -17.95
CA ALA A 194 18.71 -32.35 -18.48
C ALA A 194 17.93 -31.98 -19.77
N GLY A 195 17.09 -30.94 -19.72
CA GLY A 195 16.28 -30.45 -20.83
C GLY A 195 15.02 -31.28 -21.13
N VAL A 196 14.57 -32.06 -20.15
CA VAL A 196 13.20 -32.60 -20.05
C VAL A 196 12.40 -31.70 -19.13
N GLY A 197 11.36 -31.05 -19.62
CA GLY A 197 10.46 -30.23 -18.82
C GLY A 197 9.09 -30.90 -18.62
N GLU A 198 8.22 -30.30 -17.86
CA GLU A 198 6.91 -30.81 -17.43
C GLU A 198 6.09 -31.43 -18.57
N LYS A 199 5.93 -30.74 -19.71
CA LYS A 199 5.16 -31.24 -20.86
C LYS A 199 5.74 -32.54 -21.45
N THR A 200 7.07 -32.65 -21.46
CA THR A 200 7.72 -33.84 -22.00
C THR A 200 7.63 -34.99 -21.02
N ALA A 201 7.78 -34.72 -19.72
CA ALA A 201 7.63 -35.71 -18.67
C ALA A 201 6.20 -36.29 -18.66
N ILE A 202 5.17 -35.41 -18.68
CA ILE A 202 3.75 -35.83 -18.73
C ILE A 202 3.49 -36.72 -19.97
N LYS A 203 4.01 -36.34 -21.14
CA LYS A 203 3.84 -37.13 -22.37
C LYS A 203 4.48 -38.54 -22.26
N LEU A 204 5.66 -38.60 -21.65
CA LEU A 204 6.34 -39.87 -21.42
C LEU A 204 5.59 -40.77 -20.45
N LEU A 205 5.11 -40.20 -19.34
CA LEU A 205 4.39 -40.93 -18.29
C LEU A 205 3.03 -41.40 -18.78
N ASN A 206 2.33 -40.63 -19.59
CA ASN A 206 1.07 -41.09 -20.19
C ASN A 206 1.28 -42.25 -21.18
N GLN A 207 2.49 -42.46 -21.70
CA GLN A 207 2.82 -43.53 -22.60
C GLN A 207 3.42 -44.74 -21.91
N PHE A 208 4.20 -44.54 -20.86
CA PHE A 208 5.03 -45.57 -20.22
C PHE A 208 4.84 -45.68 -18.70
N ASP A 209 3.88 -44.97 -18.15
CA ASP A 209 3.38 -45.02 -16.77
C ASP A 209 4.38 -44.52 -15.69
N THR A 210 5.59 -45.03 -15.66
CA THR A 210 6.61 -44.73 -14.62
C THR A 210 7.95 -44.33 -15.23
N VAL A 211 8.86 -43.77 -14.44
CA VAL A 211 10.27 -43.50 -14.84
C VAL A 211 10.93 -44.79 -15.32
N GLU A 212 10.74 -45.88 -14.57
CA GLU A 212 11.28 -47.22 -14.95
C GLU A 212 10.71 -47.67 -16.29
N GLY A 213 9.39 -47.54 -16.50
CA GLY A 213 8.75 -47.88 -17.78
C GLY A 213 9.27 -47.06 -18.94
N VAL A 214 9.58 -45.77 -18.74
CA VAL A 214 10.26 -44.95 -19.76
C VAL A 214 11.61 -45.54 -20.15
N TYR A 215 12.38 -46.04 -19.19
CA TYR A 215 13.69 -46.64 -19.44
C TYR A 215 13.65 -48.06 -20.00
N GLU A 216 12.62 -48.84 -19.70
CA GLU A 216 12.37 -50.16 -20.31
C GLU A 216 11.98 -50.05 -21.80
N HIS A 217 11.29 -48.96 -22.18
CA HIS A 217 10.77 -48.75 -23.53
C HIS A 217 11.50 -47.64 -24.27
N LEU A 218 12.79 -47.39 -23.95
CA LEU A 218 13.59 -46.34 -24.59
C LEU A 218 13.60 -46.45 -26.14
N ASP A 219 13.51 -47.67 -26.66
CA ASP A 219 13.55 -47.92 -28.10
C ASP A 219 12.27 -47.45 -28.83
N GLU A 220 11.16 -47.33 -28.15
CA GLU A 220 9.88 -46.85 -28.65
C GLU A 220 9.76 -45.33 -28.64
N ILE A 221 10.66 -44.61 -27.93
CA ILE A 221 10.64 -43.16 -27.80
C ILE A 221 11.09 -42.50 -29.11
N SER A 222 10.22 -41.65 -29.66
CA SER A 222 10.54 -40.86 -30.84
C SER A 222 11.46 -39.68 -30.54
N GLY A 223 12.45 -39.47 -31.40
CA GLY A 223 13.39 -38.34 -31.31
C GLY A 223 14.76 -38.72 -30.77
N LYS A 224 15.77 -38.80 -31.63
CA LYS A 224 17.14 -39.18 -31.29
C LYS A 224 17.74 -38.39 -30.11
N LYS A 225 17.55 -37.06 -30.10
CA LYS A 225 18.07 -36.18 -29.06
C LYS A 225 17.44 -36.44 -27.68
N LEU A 226 16.13 -36.74 -27.62
CA LEU A 226 15.45 -37.05 -26.39
C LEU A 226 15.92 -38.38 -25.82
N LYS A 227 16.05 -39.39 -26.69
CA LYS A 227 16.55 -40.72 -26.34
C LYS A 227 17.97 -40.68 -25.78
N GLU A 228 18.87 -39.91 -26.42
CA GLU A 228 20.24 -39.71 -25.93
C GLU A 228 20.26 -39.02 -24.57
N LYS A 229 19.41 -37.98 -24.31
CA LYS A 229 19.30 -37.32 -23.00
C LYS A 229 18.83 -38.28 -21.91
N LEU A 230 17.79 -39.05 -22.16
CA LEU A 230 17.28 -40.03 -21.22
C LEU A 230 18.37 -41.09 -20.93
N GLN A 231 19.04 -41.65 -21.93
CA GLN A 231 20.14 -42.63 -21.75
C GLN A 231 21.25 -42.08 -20.86
N ASN A 232 21.67 -40.82 -21.06
CA ASN A 232 22.78 -40.22 -20.35
C ASN A 232 22.43 -39.80 -18.88
N SER A 233 21.16 -39.65 -18.56
CA SER A 233 20.68 -39.19 -17.24
C SER A 233 19.84 -40.24 -16.51
N LYS A 234 20.02 -41.52 -16.80
CA LYS A 234 19.23 -42.59 -16.15
C LYS A 234 19.39 -42.61 -14.65
N GLU A 235 20.63 -42.54 -14.14
CA GLU A 235 20.93 -42.53 -12.72
C GLU A 235 20.38 -41.29 -12.04
N ASP A 236 20.51 -40.11 -12.69
CA ASP A 236 19.97 -38.86 -12.20
C ASP A 236 18.43 -38.90 -12.10
N ALA A 237 17.73 -39.46 -13.07
CA ALA A 237 16.29 -39.57 -13.09
C ALA A 237 15.76 -40.48 -11.96
N LEU A 238 16.40 -41.63 -11.74
CA LEU A 238 16.04 -42.57 -10.66
C LEU A 238 16.33 -41.98 -9.28
N MET A 239 17.51 -41.35 -9.11
CA MET A 239 17.85 -40.61 -7.89
C MET A 239 16.86 -39.47 -7.66
N SER A 240 16.51 -38.70 -8.66
CA SER A 240 15.55 -37.61 -8.57
C SER A 240 14.15 -38.10 -8.16
N LYS A 241 13.69 -39.22 -8.70
CA LYS A 241 12.46 -39.88 -8.28
C LYS A 241 12.52 -40.24 -6.78
N GLU A 242 13.62 -40.85 -6.35
CA GLU A 242 13.78 -41.22 -4.95
C GLU A 242 13.81 -39.99 -4.00
N LEU A 243 14.51 -38.92 -4.37
CA LEU A 243 14.57 -37.68 -3.60
C LEU A 243 13.20 -36.96 -3.51
N ALA A 244 12.41 -36.99 -4.58
CA ALA A 244 11.08 -36.40 -4.66
C ALA A 244 10.00 -37.24 -3.93
N THR A 245 10.32 -38.49 -3.61
CA THR A 245 9.37 -39.39 -2.92
C THR A 245 9.28 -39.06 -1.44
N ILE A 246 8.08 -38.78 -0.97
CA ILE A 246 7.78 -38.57 0.46
C ILE A 246 7.78 -39.93 1.15
N ASN A 247 8.51 -40.04 2.27
CA ASN A 247 8.52 -41.25 3.07
C ASN A 247 7.23 -41.32 3.91
N VAL A 248 6.39 -42.29 3.58
CA VAL A 248 5.09 -42.52 4.24
C VAL A 248 5.12 -43.59 5.34
N ASP A 249 6.30 -44.07 5.71
CA ASP A 249 6.57 -45.07 6.76
C ASP A 249 7.71 -44.61 7.70
N SER A 250 7.75 -43.31 8.01
CA SER A 250 8.72 -42.70 8.89
C SER A 250 8.52 -43.18 10.35
N PRO A 251 9.60 -43.30 11.18
CA PRO A 251 9.49 -43.79 12.54
C PRO A 251 8.98 -42.72 13.51
N ILE A 252 7.77 -42.19 13.21
CA ILE A 252 7.11 -41.21 14.07
C ILE A 252 6.57 -41.87 15.34
N GLU A 253 6.68 -41.17 16.47
CA GLU A 253 6.13 -41.63 17.76
C GLU A 253 4.70 -41.10 17.98
N VAL A 254 4.32 -40.01 17.30
CA VAL A 254 2.99 -39.40 17.38
C VAL A 254 1.96 -40.28 16.63
N LYS A 255 0.84 -40.54 17.28
CA LYS A 255 -0.27 -41.32 16.75
C LYS A 255 -1.47 -40.45 16.42
N LEU A 256 -2.45 -40.99 15.68
CA LEU A 256 -3.69 -40.28 15.35
C LEU A 256 -4.45 -39.80 16.59
N GLU A 257 -4.44 -40.58 17.67
CA GLU A 257 -5.09 -40.22 18.94
C GLU A 257 -4.46 -38.97 19.58
N ASP A 258 -3.15 -38.80 19.41
CA ASP A 258 -2.43 -37.62 19.92
C ASP A 258 -2.75 -36.32 19.20
N THR A 259 -3.40 -36.40 18.03
CA THR A 259 -3.82 -35.25 17.22
C THR A 259 -5.22 -34.78 17.55
N LEU A 260 -5.94 -35.46 18.47
CA LEU A 260 -7.29 -35.10 18.88
C LEU A 260 -7.28 -33.72 19.53
N MET A 261 -8.14 -32.84 19.02
CA MET A 261 -8.30 -31.51 19.60
C MET A 261 -9.13 -31.60 20.88
N THR A 262 -8.53 -31.18 22.00
CA THR A 262 -9.26 -31.02 23.25
C THR A 262 -9.92 -29.65 23.26
N HIS A 263 -11.25 -29.61 23.20
CA HIS A 263 -12.00 -28.38 23.39
C HIS A 263 -11.91 -27.97 24.87
N GLN A 264 -10.86 -27.28 25.22
CA GLN A 264 -10.80 -26.55 26.50
C GLN A 264 -11.04 -25.09 26.18
N ASP A 265 -12.04 -24.49 26.82
CA ASP A 265 -12.46 -23.07 26.69
C ASP A 265 -11.43 -22.07 27.28
N GLU A 266 -10.17 -22.47 27.45
CA GLU A 266 -9.12 -21.61 27.99
C GLU A 266 -8.58 -20.66 26.92
N GLN A 267 -9.31 -19.56 26.72
CA GLN A 267 -8.88 -18.46 25.82
C GLN A 267 -7.76 -17.60 26.42
N GLN A 268 -7.42 -17.79 27.72
CA GLN A 268 -6.49 -16.94 28.44
C GLN A 268 -5.09 -16.91 27.80
N GLU A 269 -4.55 -18.06 27.39
CA GLU A 269 -3.22 -18.14 26.76
C GLU A 269 -3.19 -17.44 25.39
N LYS A 270 -4.27 -17.53 24.60
CA LYS A 270 -4.42 -16.81 23.35
C LYS A 270 -4.46 -15.30 23.58
N ILE A 271 -5.25 -14.85 24.56
CA ILE A 271 -5.38 -13.43 24.93
C ILE A 271 -4.03 -12.86 25.37
N GLU A 272 -3.27 -13.57 26.20
CA GLU A 272 -1.95 -13.14 26.64
C GLU A 272 -0.95 -13.04 25.49
N LEU A 273 -0.92 -14.04 24.61
CA LEU A 273 -0.06 -14.02 23.42
C LEU A 273 -0.45 -12.89 22.47
N PHE A 274 -1.73 -12.70 22.19
CA PHE A 274 -2.20 -11.65 21.28
C PHE A 274 -1.99 -10.24 21.86
N LYS A 275 -2.12 -10.05 23.18
CA LYS A 275 -1.73 -8.81 23.87
C LYS A 275 -0.24 -8.55 23.72
N LYS A 276 0.60 -9.55 23.95
CA LYS A 276 2.05 -9.46 23.82
C LYS A 276 2.50 -9.11 22.39
N LEU A 277 1.81 -9.66 21.38
CA LEU A 277 2.09 -9.43 19.96
C LEU A 277 1.32 -8.25 19.37
N GLU A 278 0.45 -7.61 20.14
CA GLU A 278 -0.43 -6.49 19.76
C GLU A 278 -1.41 -6.82 18.61
N PHE A 279 -1.92 -8.04 18.59
CA PHE A 279 -2.90 -8.51 17.60
C PHE A 279 -4.32 -8.06 17.95
N LYS A 280 -4.56 -6.76 17.82
CA LYS A 280 -5.81 -6.12 18.25
C LYS A 280 -7.06 -6.73 17.61
N GLN A 281 -6.99 -7.07 16.31
CA GLN A 281 -8.11 -7.67 15.60
C GLN A 281 -8.45 -9.06 16.17
N LEU A 282 -7.45 -9.92 16.31
CA LEU A 282 -7.65 -11.26 16.87
C LEU A 282 -8.10 -11.24 18.34
N LEU A 283 -7.71 -10.21 19.11
CA LEU A 283 -8.22 -10.00 20.47
C LEU A 283 -9.71 -9.63 20.44
N ALA A 284 -10.11 -8.74 19.55
CA ALA A 284 -11.51 -8.35 19.40
C ALA A 284 -12.38 -9.56 19.00
N ASP A 285 -11.87 -10.42 18.10
CA ASP A 285 -12.56 -11.64 17.67
C ASP A 285 -12.73 -12.66 18.83
N ILE A 286 -11.75 -12.73 19.77
CA ILE A 286 -11.84 -13.58 20.98
C ILE A 286 -12.87 -13.01 21.97
N ASP A 287 -12.84 -11.70 22.24
CA ASP A 287 -13.80 -11.07 23.17
C ASP A 287 -15.24 -11.31 22.69
N GLN A 288 -15.48 -11.36 21.38
CA GLN A 288 -16.77 -11.74 20.79
C GLN A 288 -17.11 -13.24 20.99
N SER A 289 -16.14 -14.14 20.87
CA SER A 289 -16.36 -15.57 21.04
C SER A 289 -16.53 -16.00 22.51
N ALA A 290 -15.89 -15.27 23.45
CA ALA A 290 -16.00 -15.54 24.90
C ALA A 290 -17.35 -15.15 25.49
N SER A 291 -18.09 -14.26 24.86
CA SER A 291 -19.43 -13.88 25.30
C SER A 291 -20.51 -14.94 25.05
N GLY A 292 -20.17 -16.05 24.38
CA GLY A 292 -21.11 -17.15 24.13
C GLY A 292 -22.34 -16.80 23.25
N GLU A 293 -22.26 -15.63 22.64
CA GLU A 293 -23.30 -15.11 21.77
C GLU A 293 -22.77 -15.25 20.33
N ASP A 294 -23.54 -15.93 19.47
CA ASP A 294 -23.51 -15.69 18.02
C ASP A 294 -23.29 -14.18 17.83
N ALA A 295 -22.37 -13.76 16.93
CA ALA A 295 -22.07 -12.34 16.71
C ALA A 295 -23.35 -11.56 16.97
N ILE A 296 -23.41 -10.79 18.09
CA ILE A 296 -24.63 -10.10 18.45
C ILE A 296 -24.93 -9.23 17.23
N GLU A 297 -25.87 -9.68 16.42
CA GLU A 297 -26.53 -8.80 15.48
C GLU A 297 -27.22 -7.77 16.37
N LYS A 298 -26.51 -6.67 16.68
CA LYS A 298 -27.11 -5.58 17.42
C LYS A 298 -28.33 -5.17 16.65
N THR A 299 -29.51 -5.53 17.16
CA THR A 299 -30.76 -5.13 16.55
C THR A 299 -31.07 -3.70 16.94
N PHE A 300 -31.38 -2.90 15.93
CA PHE A 300 -31.68 -1.48 16.11
C PHE A 300 -33.20 -1.29 15.98
N GLU A 301 -33.80 -0.59 16.94
CA GLU A 301 -35.13 0.00 16.74
C GLU A 301 -34.93 1.24 15.87
N ILE A 302 -35.38 1.16 14.62
CA ILE A 302 -35.15 2.22 13.61
C ILE A 302 -36.46 2.94 13.36
N GLU A 303 -36.49 4.23 13.63
CA GLU A 303 -37.54 5.13 13.20
C GLU A 303 -37.31 5.56 11.74
N THR A 304 -38.36 5.66 10.94
CA THR A 304 -38.33 6.08 9.54
C THR A 304 -38.92 7.49 9.34
N SER A 305 -39.09 8.26 10.43
CA SER A 305 -39.52 9.65 10.43
C SER A 305 -38.87 10.41 11.59
N PHE A 306 -38.87 11.73 11.49
CA PHE A 306 -38.37 12.62 12.56
C PHE A 306 -39.47 13.20 13.44
N ASP A 307 -40.72 12.69 13.37
CA ASP A 307 -41.89 13.24 14.08
C ASP A 307 -41.73 13.28 15.61
N ASN A 308 -40.89 12.40 16.15
CA ASN A 308 -40.64 12.26 17.58
C ASN A 308 -39.27 12.82 18.04
N VAL A 309 -38.63 13.66 17.24
CA VAL A 309 -37.31 14.25 17.54
C VAL A 309 -37.49 15.72 17.92
N ASP A 310 -37.09 16.09 19.16
CA ASP A 310 -37.01 17.49 19.57
C ASP A 310 -35.69 18.13 19.14
N PHE A 311 -35.62 18.70 17.95
CA PHE A 311 -34.45 19.38 17.43
C PHE A 311 -34.06 20.64 18.23
N THR A 312 -34.97 21.21 19.04
CA THR A 312 -34.64 22.40 19.83
C THR A 312 -33.72 22.10 21.02
N SER A 313 -33.82 20.88 21.54
CA SER A 313 -32.97 20.38 22.63
C SER A 313 -31.74 19.63 22.14
N LEU A 314 -31.74 19.14 20.92
CA LEU A 314 -30.66 18.31 20.33
C LEU A 314 -29.41 19.16 20.03
N LYS A 315 -28.37 19.06 20.87
CA LYS A 315 -27.13 19.85 20.74
C LYS A 315 -26.07 19.16 19.89
N GLU A 316 -26.03 17.83 19.91
CA GLU A 316 -25.07 17.01 19.15
C GLU A 316 -25.77 15.74 18.65
N ALA A 317 -25.50 15.30 17.46
CA ALA A 317 -25.89 13.98 16.95
C ALA A 317 -24.86 13.45 15.96
N THR A 318 -24.87 12.12 15.82
CA THR A 318 -24.11 11.44 14.76
C THR A 318 -24.95 11.34 13.50
N ILE A 319 -24.39 11.72 12.39
CA ILE A 319 -25.07 11.65 11.08
C ILE A 319 -24.24 10.90 10.05
N HIS A 320 -24.90 10.29 9.08
CA HIS A 320 -24.26 9.60 7.97
C HIS A 320 -25.11 9.67 6.70
N PHE A 321 -24.45 9.97 5.57
CA PHE A 321 -25.01 9.82 4.23
C PHE A 321 -24.46 8.56 3.58
N GLU A 322 -25.32 7.63 3.23
CA GLU A 322 -24.96 6.40 2.53
C GLU A 322 -25.09 6.58 1.03
N LEU A 323 -24.08 6.14 0.28
CA LEU A 323 -24.00 6.27 -1.17
C LEU A 323 -23.76 4.88 -1.81
N ASP A 324 -24.20 4.74 -3.07
CA ASP A 324 -23.99 3.52 -3.86
C ASP A 324 -22.55 3.34 -4.41
N GLY A 325 -21.58 4.05 -3.86
CA GLY A 325 -20.16 3.92 -4.25
C GLY A 325 -19.26 5.00 -3.68
N GLY A 326 -17.97 4.86 -3.94
CA GLY A 326 -16.92 5.67 -3.32
C GLY A 326 -16.72 7.06 -3.90
N ASN A 327 -17.37 7.45 -5.01
CA ASN A 327 -17.25 8.79 -5.57
C ASN A 327 -18.47 9.65 -5.20
N TYR A 328 -18.39 10.35 -4.09
CA TYR A 328 -19.45 11.17 -3.54
C TYR A 328 -19.87 12.37 -4.43
N LEU A 329 -19.06 12.74 -5.41
CA LEU A 329 -19.41 13.78 -6.40
C LEU A 329 -20.43 13.27 -7.45
N ARG A 330 -20.48 11.95 -7.70
CA ARG A 330 -21.25 11.36 -8.81
C ARG A 330 -22.22 10.27 -8.40
N ASN A 331 -21.87 9.47 -7.38
CA ASN A 331 -22.70 8.36 -6.93
C ASN A 331 -24.05 8.82 -6.33
N ASN A 332 -25.05 7.94 -6.38
CA ASN A 332 -26.36 8.24 -5.81
C ASN A 332 -26.28 8.26 -4.28
N ILE A 333 -27.00 9.20 -3.66
CA ILE A 333 -27.17 9.27 -2.22
C ILE A 333 -28.40 8.44 -1.89
N LEU A 334 -28.21 7.35 -1.14
CA LEU A 334 -29.27 6.36 -0.89
C LEU A 334 -30.07 6.68 0.37
N LYS A 335 -29.35 6.83 1.50
CA LYS A 335 -29.95 6.98 2.82
C LYS A 335 -29.29 8.11 3.61
N PHE A 336 -30.06 8.67 4.51
CA PHE A 336 -29.58 9.52 5.59
C PHE A 336 -29.90 8.86 6.93
N SER A 337 -28.92 8.80 7.82
CA SER A 337 -29.08 8.29 9.17
C SER A 337 -28.67 9.34 10.19
N LEU A 338 -29.43 9.41 11.28
CA LEU A 338 -29.15 10.22 12.44
C LEU A 338 -29.31 9.39 13.71
N PHE A 339 -28.33 9.46 14.61
CA PHE A 339 -28.41 8.88 15.95
C PHE A 339 -28.27 9.98 17.00
N THR A 340 -29.29 10.10 17.86
CA THR A 340 -29.36 11.13 18.90
C THR A 340 -28.63 10.76 20.20
N GLY A 341 -28.07 9.56 20.30
CA GLY A 341 -27.61 8.90 21.51
C GLY A 341 -28.66 7.97 22.15
N GLU A 342 -29.92 8.05 21.69
CA GLU A 342 -31.02 7.22 22.17
C GLU A 342 -31.83 6.61 21.01
N LYS A 343 -32.05 7.36 19.92
CA LYS A 343 -32.90 6.97 18.79
C LYS A 343 -32.10 6.87 17.50
N HIS A 344 -32.33 5.81 16.77
CA HIS A 344 -31.83 5.61 15.40
C HIS A 344 -32.93 5.99 14.41
N ILE A 345 -32.66 6.95 13.53
CA ILE A 345 -33.54 7.35 12.47
C ILE A 345 -32.85 7.12 11.13
N VAL A 346 -33.50 6.41 10.22
CA VAL A 346 -33.00 6.19 8.86
C VAL A 346 -34.10 6.51 7.86
N ILE A 347 -33.84 7.42 6.93
CA ILE A 347 -34.75 7.80 5.87
C ILE A 347 -34.06 7.72 4.50
N ASN A 348 -34.83 7.76 3.41
CA ASN A 348 -34.24 8.00 2.10
C ASN A 348 -33.64 9.40 2.06
N ALA A 349 -32.51 9.56 1.42
CA ALA A 349 -31.79 10.84 1.40
C ALA A 349 -32.62 11.97 0.75
N ASP A 350 -33.37 11.66 -0.31
CA ASP A 350 -34.23 12.65 -1.01
C ASP A 350 -35.39 13.17 -0.12
N ASP A 351 -35.74 12.44 0.94
CA ASP A 351 -36.82 12.83 1.84
C ASP A 351 -36.39 13.88 2.89
N ILE A 352 -35.08 14.14 3.05
CA ILE A 352 -34.57 15.10 4.05
C ILE A 352 -35.21 16.46 3.93
N ILE A 353 -35.39 16.97 2.70
CA ILE A 353 -35.94 18.29 2.42
C ILE A 353 -37.38 18.44 2.91
N ASN A 354 -38.08 17.34 3.16
CA ASN A 354 -39.47 17.35 3.68
C ASN A 354 -39.53 17.63 5.20
N TYR A 355 -38.39 17.60 5.90
CA TYR A 355 -38.25 17.80 7.34
C TYR A 355 -37.58 19.14 7.64
N ALA A 356 -38.35 20.23 7.61
CA ALA A 356 -37.81 21.60 7.78
C ALA A 356 -37.04 21.82 9.10
N GLU A 357 -37.44 21.16 10.20
CA GLU A 357 -36.74 21.26 11.49
C GLU A 357 -35.37 20.54 11.45
N LEU A 358 -35.30 19.40 10.75
CA LEU A 358 -34.04 18.71 10.51
C LEU A 358 -33.08 19.55 9.68
N VAL A 359 -33.56 20.10 8.55
CA VAL A 359 -32.77 20.99 7.69
C VAL A 359 -32.24 22.18 8.51
N SER A 360 -33.12 22.85 9.27
CA SER A 360 -32.72 23.96 10.14
C SER A 360 -31.67 23.54 11.19
N TRP A 361 -31.77 22.33 11.72
CA TRP A 361 -30.79 21.79 12.67
C TRP A 361 -29.45 21.48 11.98
N LEU A 362 -29.47 20.92 10.76
CA LEU A 362 -28.27 20.63 9.97
C LEU A 362 -27.50 21.91 9.60
N GLU A 363 -28.21 22.97 9.24
CA GLU A 363 -27.65 24.27 8.85
C GLU A 363 -27.30 25.18 10.05
N ASN A 364 -27.67 24.79 11.28
CA ASN A 364 -27.40 25.58 12.47
C ASN A 364 -25.92 25.47 12.91
N PRO A 365 -25.15 26.58 12.96
CA PRO A 365 -23.77 26.58 13.41
C PRO A 365 -23.57 26.25 14.90
N ASN A 366 -24.63 26.29 15.71
CA ASN A 366 -24.57 26.01 17.16
C ASN A 366 -24.87 24.56 17.49
N THR A 367 -25.28 23.72 16.53
CA THR A 367 -25.50 22.28 16.72
C THR A 367 -24.33 21.50 16.14
N LYS A 368 -23.87 20.49 16.89
CA LYS A 368 -22.70 19.70 16.52
C LYS A 368 -23.09 18.45 15.76
N LYS A 369 -22.39 18.18 14.67
CA LYS A 369 -22.51 16.95 13.88
C LYS A 369 -21.23 16.14 13.98
N VAL A 370 -21.37 14.86 14.27
CA VAL A 370 -20.28 13.88 14.34
C VAL A 370 -20.43 12.95 13.14
N VAL A 371 -19.38 12.75 12.39
CA VAL A 371 -19.43 12.06 11.09
C VAL A 371 -18.27 11.06 10.89
N TYR A 372 -18.39 10.27 9.86
CA TYR A 372 -17.29 9.62 9.16
C TYR A 372 -17.19 10.22 7.76
N ASP A 373 -16.02 10.77 7.40
CA ASP A 373 -15.76 11.48 6.14
C ASP A 373 -16.57 12.78 5.99
N ALA A 374 -16.03 13.84 6.58
CA ALA A 374 -16.62 15.18 6.55
C ALA A 374 -16.78 15.73 5.13
N LYS A 375 -15.83 15.47 4.22
CA LYS A 375 -15.93 15.89 2.81
C LYS A 375 -17.10 15.24 2.11
N LYS A 376 -17.24 13.92 2.23
CA LYS A 376 -18.41 13.18 1.72
C LYS A 376 -19.71 13.79 2.25
N THR A 377 -19.75 14.10 3.54
CA THR A 377 -20.92 14.68 4.21
C THR A 377 -21.26 16.06 3.65
N TYR A 378 -20.27 16.96 3.48
CA TYR A 378 -20.49 18.28 2.88
C TYR A 378 -21.01 18.19 1.44
N VAL A 379 -20.35 17.39 0.60
CA VAL A 379 -20.74 17.24 -0.81
C VAL A 379 -22.14 16.60 -0.92
N ALA A 380 -22.41 15.53 -0.17
CA ALA A 380 -23.70 14.85 -0.23
C ALA A 380 -24.85 15.78 0.19
N SER A 381 -24.67 16.55 1.28
CA SER A 381 -25.69 17.50 1.74
C SER A 381 -25.89 18.65 0.74
N HIS A 382 -24.80 19.19 0.18
CA HIS A 382 -24.87 20.29 -0.78
C HIS A 382 -25.58 19.85 -2.08
N ARG A 383 -25.37 18.62 -2.54
CA ARG A 383 -26.10 18.02 -3.67
C ARG A 383 -27.62 17.90 -3.40
N LEU A 384 -28.03 17.84 -2.13
CA LEU A 384 -29.42 17.84 -1.70
C LEU A 384 -29.96 19.28 -1.39
N GLY A 385 -29.12 20.30 -1.59
CA GLY A 385 -29.49 21.71 -1.34
C GLY A 385 -29.41 22.11 0.13
N ILE A 386 -28.62 21.42 0.96
CA ILE A 386 -28.46 21.64 2.40
C ILE A 386 -27.03 22.10 2.67
N ASP A 387 -26.84 23.27 3.28
CA ASP A 387 -25.53 23.79 3.71
C ASP A 387 -25.24 23.41 5.17
N ILE A 388 -24.76 22.18 5.38
CA ILE A 388 -24.43 21.69 6.73
C ILE A 388 -23.38 22.60 7.38
N GLN A 389 -23.66 23.01 8.62
CA GLN A 389 -22.74 23.78 9.45
C GLN A 389 -22.24 22.96 10.62
N ASN A 390 -21.05 23.29 11.12
CA ASN A 390 -20.45 22.78 12.37
C ASN A 390 -20.38 21.23 12.43
N ILE A 391 -19.70 20.60 11.45
CA ILE A 391 -19.18 19.25 11.67
C ILE A 391 -18.06 19.39 12.69
N SER A 392 -18.31 18.92 13.93
CA SER A 392 -17.42 19.12 15.09
C SER A 392 -16.42 17.98 15.27
N PHE A 393 -16.68 16.83 14.65
CA PHE A 393 -15.81 15.66 14.76
C PHE A 393 -15.97 14.74 13.53
N ASP A 394 -14.85 14.24 13.03
CA ASP A 394 -14.79 13.23 11.96
C ASP A 394 -13.90 12.08 12.43
N ILE A 395 -14.48 10.90 12.62
CA ILE A 395 -13.73 9.74 13.11
C ILE A 395 -12.68 9.23 12.12
N MET A 396 -12.86 9.45 10.81
CA MET A 396 -11.87 9.11 9.80
C MET A 396 -10.61 9.97 9.95
N LEU A 397 -10.78 11.29 10.02
CA LEU A 397 -9.68 12.25 10.24
C LEU A 397 -9.01 12.03 11.60
N ALA A 398 -9.80 11.83 12.67
CA ALA A 398 -9.29 11.55 14.00
C ALA A 398 -8.45 10.26 14.03
N SER A 399 -8.92 9.18 13.39
CA SER A 399 -8.17 7.92 13.29
C SER A 399 -6.83 8.10 12.57
N TYR A 400 -6.82 8.86 11.48
CA TYR A 400 -5.61 9.18 10.73
C TYR A 400 -4.61 10.03 11.53
N ILE A 401 -5.09 11.05 12.27
CA ILE A 401 -4.23 11.88 13.12
C ILE A 401 -3.61 11.06 14.25
N ILE A 402 -4.40 10.21 14.90
CA ILE A 402 -3.95 9.35 16.00
C ILE A 402 -2.86 8.36 15.50
N ASP A 403 -3.07 7.77 14.32
CA ASP A 403 -2.10 6.83 13.75
C ASP A 403 -2.16 6.80 12.21
N PRO A 404 -1.34 7.59 11.52
CA PRO A 404 -1.35 7.71 10.06
C PRO A 404 -0.81 6.46 9.34
N SER A 405 -0.34 5.44 10.06
CA SER A 405 0.08 4.16 9.48
C SER A 405 -1.10 3.21 9.21
N ARG A 406 -2.28 3.51 9.76
CA ARG A 406 -3.49 2.70 9.60
C ARG A 406 -4.03 2.81 8.18
N THR A 407 -4.43 1.68 7.62
CA THR A 407 -5.20 1.67 6.38
C THR A 407 -6.67 1.90 6.70
N ILE A 408 -7.21 2.99 6.21
CA ILE A 408 -8.64 3.34 6.34
C ILE A 408 -9.31 3.00 5.02
N SER A 409 -10.08 1.90 4.99
CA SER A 409 -10.82 1.44 3.80
C SER A 409 -12.30 1.83 3.84
N ASP A 410 -12.91 1.77 5.00
CA ASP A 410 -14.33 2.00 5.28
C ASP A 410 -14.54 2.37 6.75
N VAL A 411 -15.79 2.57 7.16
CA VAL A 411 -16.16 2.86 8.55
C VAL A 411 -15.75 1.73 9.48
N GLN A 412 -15.99 0.48 9.09
CA GLN A 412 -15.67 -0.72 9.87
C GLN A 412 -14.20 -0.77 10.27
N SER A 413 -13.28 -0.44 9.35
CA SER A 413 -11.84 -0.43 9.61
C SER A 413 -11.42 0.56 10.70
N VAL A 414 -12.21 1.59 10.95
CA VAL A 414 -11.98 2.57 12.02
C VAL A 414 -12.67 2.15 13.32
N VAL A 415 -13.99 1.91 13.28
CA VAL A 415 -14.79 1.72 14.51
C VAL A 415 -14.47 0.41 15.24
N SER A 416 -14.03 -0.63 14.51
CA SER A 416 -13.58 -1.89 15.11
C SER A 416 -12.38 -1.72 16.05
N LEU A 417 -11.52 -0.72 15.83
CA LEU A 417 -10.39 -0.39 16.71
C LEU A 417 -10.84 0.14 18.08
N TYR A 418 -12.11 0.53 18.19
CA TYR A 418 -12.73 1.11 19.39
C TYR A 418 -13.87 0.24 19.94
N GLY A 419 -13.83 -1.07 19.66
CA GLY A 419 -14.76 -2.06 20.21
C GLY A 419 -16.12 -2.13 19.50
N GLN A 420 -16.29 -1.49 18.32
CA GLN A 420 -17.54 -1.48 17.56
C GLN A 420 -17.45 -2.40 16.33
N SER A 421 -17.15 -3.66 16.56
CA SER A 421 -16.91 -4.66 15.51
C SER A 421 -18.16 -5.27 14.88
N PHE A 422 -19.35 -4.91 15.36
CA PHE A 422 -20.64 -5.34 14.78
C PHE A 422 -20.96 -4.66 13.43
N VAL A 423 -20.30 -3.55 13.09
CA VAL A 423 -20.45 -2.92 11.76
C VAL A 423 -19.83 -3.80 10.70
N LYS A 424 -20.62 -4.16 9.69
CA LYS A 424 -20.14 -4.96 8.54
C LYS A 424 -19.31 -4.09 7.59
N ASP A 425 -18.34 -4.69 6.88
CA ASP A 425 -17.61 -4.01 5.83
C ASP A 425 -18.46 -3.83 4.55
N ASP A 426 -18.13 -2.81 3.75
CA ASP A 426 -18.87 -2.48 2.52
C ASP A 426 -18.98 -3.66 1.55
N VAL A 427 -17.94 -4.50 1.44
CA VAL A 427 -17.94 -5.63 0.52
C VAL A 427 -18.95 -6.70 0.95
N SER A 428 -19.11 -6.90 2.25
CA SER A 428 -20.10 -7.82 2.82
C SER A 428 -21.53 -7.36 2.55
N ILE A 429 -21.77 -6.04 2.49
CA ILE A 429 -23.09 -5.43 2.25
C ILE A 429 -23.42 -5.35 0.76
N TYR A 430 -22.51 -4.80 -0.04
CA TYR A 430 -22.75 -4.48 -1.45
C TYR A 430 -22.20 -5.52 -2.42
N GLY A 431 -21.30 -6.39 -2.01
CA GLY A 431 -20.52 -7.25 -2.90
C GLY A 431 -19.38 -6.49 -3.59
N LYS A 432 -18.66 -7.14 -4.50
CA LYS A 432 -17.50 -6.56 -5.22
C LYS A 432 -17.56 -6.81 -6.72
N GLY A 433 -17.18 -5.80 -7.52
CA GLY A 433 -17.07 -5.90 -8.98
C GLY A 433 -18.41 -6.28 -9.62
N LYS A 434 -18.47 -7.39 -10.38
CA LYS A 434 -19.70 -7.84 -11.04
C LYS A 434 -20.82 -8.29 -10.07
N LYS A 435 -20.50 -8.50 -8.79
CA LYS A 435 -21.47 -8.88 -7.75
C LYS A 435 -21.98 -7.68 -6.95
N PHE A 436 -21.53 -6.48 -7.28
CA PHE A 436 -22.00 -5.26 -6.62
C PHE A 436 -23.51 -5.07 -6.86
N LYS A 437 -24.25 -4.90 -5.78
CA LYS A 437 -25.71 -4.64 -5.79
C LYS A 437 -26.08 -3.84 -4.55
N VAL A 438 -26.89 -2.80 -4.71
CA VAL A 438 -27.52 -2.10 -3.57
C VAL A 438 -28.53 -3.05 -2.92
N PRO A 439 -28.42 -3.32 -1.61
CA PRO A 439 -29.36 -4.18 -0.90
C PRO A 439 -30.74 -3.51 -0.74
N GLU A 440 -31.74 -4.31 -0.40
CA GLU A 440 -33.07 -3.83 -0.03
C GLU A 440 -33.06 -3.18 1.37
N ASP A 441 -34.08 -2.44 1.72
CA ASP A 441 -34.16 -1.63 2.95
C ASP A 441 -34.08 -2.44 4.24
N ASP A 442 -34.48 -3.69 4.24
CA ASP A 442 -34.39 -4.61 5.39
C ASP A 442 -32.94 -4.98 5.76
N VAL A 443 -32.00 -4.85 4.82
CA VAL A 443 -30.56 -5.01 5.04
C VAL A 443 -29.87 -3.65 5.15
N LEU A 444 -30.25 -2.68 4.30
CA LEU A 444 -29.55 -1.40 4.21
C LEU A 444 -29.83 -0.51 5.43
N ASN A 445 -31.06 -0.42 5.92
CA ASN A 445 -31.39 0.45 7.06
C ASN A 445 -30.69 0.03 8.35
N PRO A 446 -30.66 -1.27 8.75
CA PRO A 446 -29.87 -1.72 9.91
C PRO A 446 -28.36 -1.46 9.74
N TYR A 447 -27.83 -1.63 8.54
CA TYR A 447 -26.43 -1.35 8.26
C TYR A 447 -26.12 0.14 8.49
N VAL A 448 -26.89 1.04 7.90
CA VAL A 448 -26.67 2.50 8.02
C VAL A 448 -26.88 2.99 9.46
N ALA A 449 -27.86 2.42 10.19
CA ALA A 449 -28.06 2.69 11.62
C ALA A 449 -26.86 2.21 12.45
N SER A 450 -26.29 1.05 12.13
CA SER A 450 -25.09 0.51 12.81
C SER A 450 -23.89 1.45 12.68
N ILE A 451 -23.74 2.14 11.55
CA ILE A 451 -22.67 3.10 11.31
C ILE A 451 -22.77 4.29 12.29
N THR A 452 -23.93 4.94 12.37
CA THR A 452 -24.12 6.11 13.26
C THR A 452 -24.01 5.76 14.73
N ASP A 453 -24.50 4.57 15.13
CA ASP A 453 -24.29 4.03 16.47
C ASP A 453 -22.81 3.84 16.80
N ALA A 454 -22.09 3.18 15.91
CA ALA A 454 -20.67 2.88 16.13
C ALA A 454 -19.80 4.14 16.18
N ILE A 455 -20.08 5.14 15.36
CA ILE A 455 -19.40 6.44 15.39
C ILE A 455 -19.59 7.11 16.77
N TYR A 456 -20.83 7.11 17.27
CA TYR A 456 -21.17 7.71 18.57
C TYR A 456 -20.37 7.08 19.71
N PHE A 457 -20.32 5.75 19.78
CA PHE A 457 -19.61 5.05 20.84
C PHE A 457 -18.07 4.99 20.66
N ALA A 458 -17.55 5.16 19.44
CA ALA A 458 -16.11 5.25 19.20
C ALA A 458 -15.51 6.61 19.61
N LYS A 459 -16.27 7.71 19.40
CA LYS A 459 -15.80 9.10 19.60
C LYS A 459 -15.16 9.35 20.97
N PRO A 460 -15.75 8.97 22.14
CA PRO A 460 -15.16 9.31 23.45
C PRO A 460 -13.75 8.74 23.67
N ASN A 461 -13.46 7.56 23.13
CA ASN A 461 -12.13 6.96 23.21
C ASN A 461 -11.14 7.68 22.28
N MET A 462 -11.59 8.17 21.13
CA MET A 462 -10.77 8.96 20.22
C MET A 462 -10.49 10.35 20.78
N ASP A 463 -11.48 11.02 21.37
CA ASP A 463 -11.30 12.30 22.07
C ASP A 463 -10.20 12.20 23.12
N LYS A 464 -10.26 11.18 23.98
CA LYS A 464 -9.24 10.94 25.00
C LYS A 464 -7.84 10.74 24.42
N GLN A 465 -7.70 10.00 23.31
CA GLN A 465 -6.40 9.79 22.66
C GLN A 465 -5.87 11.09 22.03
N LEU A 466 -6.73 11.89 21.40
CA LEU A 466 -6.36 13.19 20.84
C LEU A 466 -5.88 14.16 21.93
N GLU A 467 -6.55 14.18 23.10
CA GLU A 467 -6.11 14.97 24.27
C GLU A 467 -4.76 14.49 24.78
N GLU A 468 -4.58 13.17 24.98
CA GLU A 468 -3.32 12.57 25.45
C GLU A 468 -2.14 12.88 24.50
N TYR A 469 -2.42 12.97 23.19
CA TYR A 469 -1.40 13.20 22.17
C TYR A 469 -1.22 14.68 21.80
N ASN A 470 -1.94 15.62 22.43
CA ASN A 470 -1.96 17.05 22.09
C ASN A 470 -2.36 17.32 20.63
N GLN A 471 -3.35 16.59 20.12
CA GLN A 471 -3.77 16.64 18.71
C GLN A 471 -5.20 17.17 18.52
N VAL A 472 -5.85 17.68 19.57
CA VAL A 472 -7.21 18.23 19.50
C VAL A 472 -7.26 19.42 18.55
N GLU A 473 -6.31 20.38 18.68
CA GLU A 473 -6.24 21.57 17.82
C GLU A 473 -5.91 21.18 16.37
N LEU A 474 -5.07 20.16 16.15
CA LEU A 474 -4.75 19.65 14.82
C LEU A 474 -6.01 19.14 14.09
N LEU A 475 -6.93 18.48 14.80
CA LEU A 475 -8.20 18.06 14.24
C LEU A 475 -9.16 19.25 14.06
N ALA A 476 -9.39 20.03 15.13
CA ALA A 476 -10.44 21.03 15.19
C ALA A 476 -10.14 22.29 14.36
N ASP A 477 -8.88 22.75 14.38
CA ASP A 477 -8.48 24.01 13.78
C ASP A 477 -7.81 23.85 12.41
N LEU A 478 -7.37 22.63 12.06
CA LEU A 478 -6.72 22.38 10.78
C LEU A 478 -7.50 21.40 9.90
N GLU A 479 -7.63 20.13 10.29
CA GLU A 479 -8.11 19.09 9.38
C GLU A 479 -9.61 19.15 9.11
N LEU A 480 -10.44 19.48 10.10
CA LEU A 480 -11.89 19.66 9.91
C LEU A 480 -12.23 20.88 9.04
N PRO A 481 -11.70 22.10 9.32
CA PRO A 481 -11.92 23.24 8.42
C PRO A 481 -11.39 22.97 7.02
N LEU A 482 -10.24 22.29 6.89
CA LEU A 482 -9.68 21.93 5.59
C LEU A 482 -10.60 20.99 4.82
N ALA A 483 -11.27 20.04 5.47
CA ALA A 483 -12.21 19.15 4.80
C ALA A 483 -13.34 19.91 4.09
N LYS A 484 -13.85 20.97 4.69
CA LYS A 484 -14.87 21.86 4.04
C LYS A 484 -14.26 22.57 2.83
N ILE A 485 -13.06 23.13 2.95
CA ILE A 485 -12.40 23.83 1.83
C ILE A 485 -12.14 22.86 0.66
N LEU A 486 -11.67 21.66 0.96
CA LEU A 486 -11.42 20.66 -0.07
C LEU A 486 -12.72 20.20 -0.75
N SER A 487 -13.82 20.06 -0.01
CA SER A 487 -15.11 19.74 -0.61
C SER A 487 -15.56 20.81 -1.61
N GLU A 488 -15.40 22.09 -1.27
CA GLU A 488 -15.71 23.22 -2.17
C GLU A 488 -14.81 23.22 -3.42
N MET A 489 -13.49 22.97 -3.26
CA MET A 489 -12.55 22.85 -4.39
C MET A 489 -12.93 21.70 -5.33
N GLU A 490 -13.30 20.54 -4.76
CA GLU A 490 -13.71 19.36 -5.51
C GLU A 490 -15.02 19.61 -6.30
N GLU A 491 -15.99 20.31 -5.70
CA GLU A 491 -17.24 20.69 -6.35
C GLU A 491 -17.05 21.75 -7.43
N ILE A 492 -16.17 22.74 -7.20
CA ILE A 492 -15.82 23.75 -8.20
C ILE A 492 -15.12 23.08 -9.39
N GLY A 493 -14.11 22.24 -9.16
CA GLY A 493 -13.29 21.67 -10.20
C GLY A 493 -12.47 22.69 -10.99
N ILE A 494 -11.67 22.26 -11.94
CA ILE A 494 -10.90 23.13 -12.82
C ILE A 494 -11.36 22.99 -14.27
N TYR A 495 -11.65 24.13 -14.93
CA TYR A 495 -12.03 24.13 -16.34
C TYR A 495 -10.88 23.61 -17.21
N THR A 496 -11.22 22.68 -18.10
CA THR A 496 -10.24 21.97 -18.93
C THR A 496 -10.72 21.97 -20.38
N ASP A 497 -9.93 22.60 -21.25
CA ASP A 497 -10.23 22.68 -22.67
C ASP A 497 -9.90 21.34 -23.36
N VAL A 498 -10.92 20.58 -23.72
CA VAL A 498 -10.76 19.28 -24.38
C VAL A 498 -10.06 19.40 -25.74
N HIS A 499 -10.29 20.51 -26.44
CA HIS A 499 -9.70 20.72 -27.78
C HIS A 499 -8.17 20.84 -27.72
N ASP A 500 -7.64 21.54 -26.73
CA ASP A 500 -6.19 21.62 -26.51
C ASP A 500 -5.60 20.21 -26.24
N LEU A 501 -6.32 19.34 -25.50
CA LEU A 501 -5.87 17.97 -25.24
C LEU A 501 -5.92 17.12 -26.54
N GLU A 502 -6.94 17.28 -27.37
CA GLU A 502 -7.05 16.60 -28.66
C GLU A 502 -5.95 17.02 -29.66
N GLU A 503 -5.56 18.29 -29.64
CA GLU A 503 -4.42 18.78 -30.46
C GLU A 503 -3.11 18.19 -29.96
N MET A 504 -2.88 18.18 -28.64
CA MET A 504 -1.69 17.53 -28.03
C MET A 504 -1.63 16.02 -28.33
N GLU A 505 -2.77 15.32 -28.31
CA GLU A 505 -2.84 13.90 -28.65
C GLU A 505 -2.31 13.65 -30.05
N LYS A 506 -2.71 14.46 -31.04
CA LYS A 506 -2.23 14.35 -32.43
C LYS A 506 -0.73 14.61 -32.54
N GLU A 507 -0.24 15.69 -31.92
CA GLU A 507 1.19 16.03 -31.91
C GLU A 507 2.05 14.91 -31.28
N ILE A 508 1.61 14.34 -30.18
CA ILE A 508 2.33 13.27 -29.49
C ILE A 508 2.28 11.98 -30.31
N GLN A 509 1.12 11.66 -30.93
CA GLN A 509 0.97 10.47 -31.79
C GLN A 509 1.92 10.52 -33.00
N GLU A 510 2.05 11.66 -33.66
CA GLU A 510 3.00 11.85 -34.77
C GLU A 510 4.44 11.57 -34.33
N LYS A 511 4.85 12.06 -33.14
CA LYS A 511 6.17 11.78 -32.56
C LYS A 511 6.35 10.30 -32.22
N LEU A 512 5.34 9.66 -31.63
CA LEU A 512 5.36 8.23 -31.30
C LEU A 512 5.50 7.37 -32.56
N ASP A 513 4.81 7.70 -33.63
CA ASP A 513 4.90 6.97 -34.93
C ASP A 513 6.30 7.06 -35.54
N VAL A 514 6.99 8.19 -35.39
CA VAL A 514 8.39 8.35 -35.79
C VAL A 514 9.31 7.49 -34.92
N LEU A 515 9.10 7.53 -33.61
CA LEU A 515 9.91 6.75 -32.64
C LEU A 515 9.74 5.24 -32.84
N ILE A 516 8.51 4.77 -33.08
CA ILE A 516 8.22 3.35 -33.37
C ILE A 516 9.03 2.90 -34.59
N ARG A 517 9.02 3.67 -35.71
CA ARG A 517 9.83 3.36 -36.89
C ARG A 517 11.31 3.32 -36.58
N ASN A 518 11.83 4.34 -35.88
CA ASN A 518 13.24 4.41 -35.51
C ASN A 518 13.67 3.23 -34.61
N ILE A 519 12.79 2.79 -33.68
CA ILE A 519 13.05 1.64 -32.81
C ILE A 519 13.09 0.34 -33.64
N HIS A 520 12.13 0.11 -34.53
CA HIS A 520 12.09 -1.08 -35.38
C HIS A 520 13.26 -1.11 -36.37
N ASP A 521 13.58 0.03 -36.97
CA ASP A 521 14.74 0.14 -37.86
C ASP A 521 16.06 -0.15 -37.12
N ALA A 522 16.21 0.38 -35.91
CA ALA A 522 17.40 0.15 -35.09
C ALA A 522 17.47 -1.28 -34.53
N ALA A 523 16.34 -1.94 -34.33
CA ALA A 523 16.25 -3.35 -33.93
C ALA A 523 16.49 -4.31 -35.12
N GLY A 524 16.19 -3.88 -36.36
CA GLY A 524 16.19 -4.70 -37.56
C GLY A 524 14.98 -5.65 -37.67
N GLU A 525 13.99 -5.51 -36.80
CA GLU A 525 12.75 -6.31 -36.76
C GLU A 525 11.60 -5.57 -36.09
N ASP A 526 10.37 -5.94 -36.49
CA ASP A 526 9.17 -5.44 -35.83
C ASP A 526 8.87 -6.26 -34.57
N PHE A 527 8.59 -5.58 -33.45
CA PHE A 527 8.22 -6.23 -32.18
C PHE A 527 7.33 -5.32 -31.34
N ASN A 528 6.67 -5.88 -30.31
CA ASN A 528 5.89 -5.08 -29.38
C ASN A 528 6.81 -4.38 -28.36
N ILE A 529 7.02 -3.07 -28.55
CA ILE A 529 7.87 -2.23 -27.70
C ILE A 529 7.37 -2.20 -26.24
N ASN A 530 6.06 -2.32 -26.03
CA ASN A 530 5.42 -2.35 -24.71
C ASN A 530 5.51 -3.71 -24.02
N SER A 531 6.06 -4.75 -24.67
CA SER A 531 6.31 -6.05 -24.07
C SER A 531 7.73 -6.11 -23.46
N PRO A 532 7.90 -6.07 -22.13
CA PRO A 532 9.23 -6.15 -21.51
C PRO A 532 10.00 -7.42 -21.93
N LYS A 533 9.28 -8.50 -22.21
CA LYS A 533 9.87 -9.76 -22.63
C LYS A 533 10.46 -9.67 -24.05
N GLN A 534 9.69 -9.16 -25.03
CA GLN A 534 10.17 -8.99 -26.41
C GLN A 534 11.29 -7.95 -26.46
N LEU A 535 11.11 -6.82 -25.79
CA LEU A 535 12.14 -5.79 -25.69
C LEU A 535 13.44 -6.33 -25.08
N GLY A 536 13.35 -7.15 -24.03
CA GLY A 536 14.51 -7.79 -23.41
C GLY A 536 15.27 -8.71 -24.38
N VAL A 537 14.57 -9.49 -25.21
CA VAL A 537 15.20 -10.32 -26.27
C VAL A 537 15.90 -9.44 -27.29
N VAL A 538 15.24 -8.41 -27.82
CA VAL A 538 15.83 -7.48 -28.79
C VAL A 538 17.09 -6.83 -28.25
N LEU A 539 17.05 -6.26 -27.07
CA LEU A 539 18.19 -5.54 -26.47
C LEU A 539 19.37 -6.46 -26.12
N PHE A 540 19.11 -7.59 -25.48
CA PHE A 540 20.17 -8.40 -24.85
C PHE A 540 20.54 -9.66 -25.66
N GLU A 541 19.70 -10.14 -26.56
CA GLU A 541 19.99 -11.30 -27.38
C GLU A 541 20.26 -10.91 -28.84
N THR A 542 19.41 -10.08 -29.48
CA THR A 542 19.58 -9.65 -30.88
C THR A 542 20.70 -8.59 -30.99
N LEU A 543 20.62 -7.51 -30.22
CA LEU A 543 21.62 -6.42 -30.24
C LEU A 543 22.81 -6.65 -29.31
N GLN A 544 22.78 -7.70 -28.48
CA GLN A 544 23.87 -8.12 -27.58
C GLN A 544 24.37 -7.01 -26.64
N LEU A 545 23.50 -6.12 -26.20
CA LEU A 545 23.86 -5.07 -25.25
C LEU A 545 24.22 -5.65 -23.84
N PRO A 546 25.03 -4.95 -23.04
CA PRO A 546 25.42 -5.43 -21.73
C PRO A 546 24.22 -5.68 -20.82
N VAL A 547 24.14 -6.84 -20.19
CA VAL A 547 23.09 -7.20 -19.25
C VAL A 547 23.40 -6.60 -17.89
N ILE A 548 22.70 -5.53 -17.52
CA ILE A 548 22.86 -4.83 -16.24
C ILE A 548 22.16 -5.59 -15.10
N LYS A 549 20.91 -6.06 -15.34
CA LYS A 549 20.09 -6.68 -14.32
C LYS A 549 19.15 -7.73 -14.90
N LYS A 550 19.00 -8.86 -14.18
CA LYS A 550 17.99 -9.87 -14.46
C LYS A 550 16.90 -9.89 -13.40
N THR A 551 15.68 -10.21 -13.80
CA THR A 551 14.53 -10.46 -12.93
C THR A 551 14.24 -11.97 -12.90
N LYS A 552 13.31 -12.39 -12.03
CA LYS A 552 12.85 -13.80 -11.99
C LYS A 552 12.25 -14.28 -13.33
N THR A 553 11.76 -13.36 -14.16
CA THR A 553 11.05 -13.65 -15.43
C THR A 553 11.86 -13.31 -16.68
N GLY A 554 13.11 -12.87 -16.57
CA GLY A 554 13.98 -12.53 -17.70
C GLY A 554 14.81 -11.29 -17.49
N TYR A 555 15.18 -10.60 -18.56
CA TYR A 555 15.97 -9.38 -18.53
C TYR A 555 15.15 -8.19 -17.98
N SER A 556 15.78 -7.36 -17.14
CA SER A 556 15.16 -6.11 -16.72
C SER A 556 15.28 -5.06 -17.82
N THR A 557 14.16 -4.45 -18.19
CA THR A 557 14.11 -3.30 -19.10
C THR A 557 13.57 -2.07 -18.37
N ALA A 558 13.75 -2.00 -17.04
CA ALA A 558 13.33 -0.86 -16.23
C ALA A 558 14.11 0.40 -16.62
N VAL A 559 13.56 1.58 -16.34
CA VAL A 559 14.14 2.87 -16.73
C VAL A 559 15.58 3.02 -16.22
N ASP A 560 15.83 2.67 -14.96
CA ASP A 560 17.16 2.68 -14.35
C ASP A 560 18.19 1.80 -15.07
N VAL A 561 17.76 0.71 -15.69
CA VAL A 561 18.62 -0.17 -16.50
C VAL A 561 18.88 0.44 -17.87
N LEU A 562 17.84 1.00 -18.50
CA LEU A 562 17.98 1.65 -19.82
C LEU A 562 18.85 2.91 -19.74
N GLU A 563 18.71 3.72 -18.70
CA GLU A 563 19.56 4.90 -18.46
C GLU A 563 21.04 4.54 -18.33
N GLN A 564 21.37 3.40 -17.73
CA GLN A 564 22.76 2.90 -17.67
C GLN A 564 23.29 2.40 -19.03
N LEU A 565 22.42 2.12 -19.99
CA LEU A 565 22.77 1.70 -21.33
C LEU A 565 22.81 2.86 -22.34
N GLN A 566 22.54 4.10 -21.90
CA GLN A 566 22.64 5.27 -22.80
C GLN A 566 24.06 5.42 -23.36
N GLY A 567 24.13 5.70 -24.66
CA GLY A 567 25.37 5.77 -25.40
C GLY A 567 25.90 4.45 -25.98
N GLU A 568 25.37 3.29 -25.54
CA GLU A 568 25.75 1.98 -26.06
C GLU A 568 25.11 1.71 -27.46
N HIS A 569 23.85 2.14 -27.65
CA HIS A 569 23.13 1.98 -28.90
C HIS A 569 22.00 3.02 -29.03
N PRO A 570 21.74 3.60 -30.22
CA PRO A 570 20.71 4.63 -30.43
C PRO A 570 19.29 4.19 -30.03
N ILE A 571 19.00 2.89 -30.16
CA ILE A 571 17.68 2.33 -29.76
C ILE A 571 17.30 2.66 -28.31
N ILE A 572 18.27 2.80 -27.43
CA ILE A 572 18.03 3.06 -26.00
C ILE A 572 17.39 4.42 -25.80
N ASP A 573 17.93 5.46 -26.46
CA ASP A 573 17.37 6.81 -26.37
C ASP A 573 15.97 6.87 -26.98
N TYR A 574 15.74 6.19 -28.13
CA TYR A 574 14.42 6.10 -28.73
C TYR A 574 13.39 5.40 -27.84
N ILE A 575 13.78 4.32 -27.13
CA ILE A 575 12.89 3.60 -26.22
C ILE A 575 12.57 4.44 -24.98
N LEU A 576 13.56 5.14 -24.41
CA LEU A 576 13.35 6.02 -23.27
C LEU A 576 12.36 7.13 -23.64
N GLU A 577 12.56 7.79 -24.78
CA GLU A 577 11.67 8.85 -25.28
C GLU A 577 10.28 8.30 -25.61
N TYR A 578 10.19 7.13 -26.29
CA TYR A 578 8.91 6.46 -26.58
C TYR A 578 8.10 6.17 -25.32
N ARG A 579 8.73 5.56 -24.31
CA ARG A 579 8.05 5.24 -23.04
C ARG A 579 7.55 6.47 -22.33
N GLN A 580 8.32 7.54 -22.38
CA GLN A 580 8.01 8.80 -21.76
C GLN A 580 6.80 9.47 -22.43
N LEU A 581 6.80 9.60 -23.77
CA LEU A 581 5.70 10.17 -24.55
C LEU A 581 4.45 9.27 -24.52
N SER A 582 4.61 7.96 -24.62
CA SER A 582 3.48 7.01 -24.55
C SER A 582 2.77 7.06 -23.17
N LYS A 583 3.53 7.19 -22.07
CA LYS A 583 2.96 7.39 -20.74
C LYS A 583 2.24 8.75 -20.65
N LEU A 584 2.84 9.80 -21.19
CA LEU A 584 2.25 11.13 -21.22
C LEU A 584 0.90 11.09 -21.95
N GLN A 585 0.85 10.51 -23.14
CA GLN A 585 -0.37 10.38 -23.94
C GLN A 585 -1.44 9.58 -23.19
N SER A 586 -1.14 8.35 -22.81
CA SER A 586 -2.15 7.45 -22.24
C SER A 586 -2.67 7.90 -20.86
N THR A 587 -1.78 8.42 -20.01
CA THR A 587 -2.14 8.76 -18.62
C THR A 587 -2.72 10.17 -18.50
N TYR A 588 -2.10 11.16 -19.18
CA TYR A 588 -2.47 12.55 -18.97
C TYR A 588 -3.30 13.12 -20.12
N VAL A 589 -2.99 12.84 -21.37
CA VAL A 589 -3.76 13.41 -22.48
C VAL A 589 -5.10 12.67 -22.64
N GLU A 590 -5.05 11.36 -22.98
CA GLU A 590 -6.27 10.54 -23.11
C GLU A 590 -6.98 10.30 -21.77
N GLY A 591 -6.18 10.14 -20.68
CA GLY A 591 -6.72 9.90 -19.35
C GLY A 591 -7.54 11.09 -18.83
N LEU A 592 -7.08 12.32 -19.05
CA LEU A 592 -7.82 13.53 -18.65
C LEU A 592 -9.07 13.75 -19.47
N GLN A 593 -9.03 13.51 -20.80
CA GLN A 593 -10.23 13.63 -21.66
C GLN A 593 -11.39 12.76 -21.16
N LYS A 594 -11.10 11.55 -20.64
CA LYS A 594 -12.12 10.61 -20.15
C LYS A 594 -12.79 11.02 -18.84
N VAL A 595 -12.21 11.96 -18.11
CA VAL A 595 -12.69 12.39 -16.78
C VAL A 595 -13.23 13.82 -16.76
N ILE A 596 -13.18 14.53 -17.90
CA ILE A 596 -13.85 15.82 -18.04
C ILE A 596 -15.36 15.59 -17.91
N SER A 597 -15.99 16.36 -17.02
CA SER A 597 -17.42 16.29 -16.77
C SER A 597 -18.21 17.14 -17.78
N ASP A 598 -19.55 17.04 -17.77
CA ASP A 598 -20.45 17.76 -18.70
C ASP A 598 -20.30 19.30 -18.60
N ASP A 599 -19.86 19.81 -17.45
CA ASP A 599 -19.57 21.23 -17.23
C ASP A 599 -18.19 21.67 -17.75
N GLN A 600 -17.48 20.79 -18.47
CA GLN A 600 -16.13 20.97 -19.00
C GLN A 600 -15.07 21.17 -17.91
N ARG A 601 -15.29 20.60 -16.72
CA ARG A 601 -14.35 20.66 -15.60
C ARG A 601 -13.86 19.28 -15.22
N ILE A 602 -12.66 19.25 -14.63
CA ILE A 602 -12.11 18.09 -13.95
C ILE A 602 -12.29 18.29 -12.45
N HIS A 603 -13.03 17.39 -11.82
CA HIS A 603 -13.26 17.35 -10.38
C HIS A 603 -12.36 16.28 -9.75
N THR A 604 -11.11 16.65 -9.48
CA THR A 604 -10.22 15.77 -8.72
C THR A 604 -10.70 15.64 -7.28
N ARG A 605 -10.41 14.52 -6.62
CA ARG A 605 -10.64 14.37 -5.19
C ARG A 605 -9.32 14.42 -4.43
N PHE A 606 -9.30 15.15 -3.31
CA PHE A 606 -8.13 15.24 -2.43
C PHE A 606 -8.24 14.25 -1.28
N ASN A 607 -7.25 13.38 -1.13
CA ASN A 607 -7.20 12.46 0.01
C ASN A 607 -6.37 13.06 1.14
N GLN A 608 -7.00 13.29 2.31
CA GLN A 608 -6.36 13.81 3.52
C GLN A 608 -5.70 12.72 4.37
N THR A 609 -6.05 11.44 4.17
CA THR A 609 -5.71 10.35 5.10
C THR A 609 -4.72 9.33 4.53
N LEU A 610 -4.12 9.60 3.35
CA LEU A 610 -3.23 8.66 2.68
C LEU A 610 -1.76 8.83 3.07
N ALA A 611 -1.25 10.07 3.02
CA ALA A 611 0.17 10.32 3.22
C ALA A 611 0.51 10.42 4.71
N GLN A 612 1.44 9.60 5.19
CA GLN A 612 1.86 9.61 6.62
C GLN A 612 2.58 10.91 7.02
N THR A 613 2.92 11.78 6.07
CA THR A 613 3.53 13.09 6.32
C THR A 613 2.52 14.22 6.48
N GLY A 614 1.22 13.95 6.32
CA GLY A 614 0.20 15.00 6.31
C GLY A 614 -0.03 15.67 4.95
N ARG A 615 0.76 15.35 3.92
CA ARG A 615 0.52 15.87 2.56
C ARG A 615 -0.82 15.38 2.01
N LEU A 616 -1.48 16.24 1.23
CA LEU A 616 -2.63 15.84 0.42
C LEU A 616 -2.16 15.00 -0.77
N SER A 617 -3.00 14.09 -1.21
CA SER A 617 -2.86 13.47 -2.53
C SER A 617 -4.11 13.74 -3.37
N SER A 618 -3.93 13.80 -4.70
CA SER A 618 -5.01 14.01 -5.65
C SER A 618 -5.31 12.70 -6.37
N VAL A 619 -6.58 12.36 -6.50
CA VAL A 619 -7.05 11.10 -7.12
C VAL A 619 -8.25 11.34 -8.02
N ASP A 620 -8.45 10.50 -8.99
CA ASP A 620 -9.58 10.46 -9.92
C ASP A 620 -9.88 11.77 -10.68
N PRO A 621 -8.87 12.41 -11.35
CA PRO A 621 -7.52 12.00 -11.64
C PRO A 621 -6.49 12.59 -10.67
N ASN A 622 -5.24 12.07 -10.68
CA ASN A 622 -4.14 12.71 -9.96
C ASN A 622 -3.55 13.88 -10.75
N LEU A 623 -3.93 15.10 -10.39
CA LEU A 623 -3.44 16.34 -11.02
C LEU A 623 -2.10 16.83 -10.43
N GLN A 624 -1.67 16.30 -9.28
CA GLN A 624 -0.39 16.68 -8.64
C GLN A 624 0.83 16.05 -9.33
N ASN A 625 0.63 15.00 -10.15
CA ASN A 625 1.71 14.28 -10.80
C ASN A 625 1.87 14.63 -12.30
N ILE A 626 1.25 15.70 -12.79
CA ILE A 626 1.48 16.17 -14.17
C ILE A 626 2.97 16.54 -14.32
N PRO A 627 3.70 15.92 -15.27
CA PRO A 627 5.15 16.12 -15.39
C PRO A 627 5.51 17.56 -15.69
N VAL A 628 6.47 18.12 -14.91
CA VAL A 628 6.93 19.51 -15.06
C VAL A 628 8.36 19.63 -15.60
N ARG A 629 9.10 18.53 -15.60
CA ARG A 629 10.50 18.52 -16.06
C ARG A 629 10.63 18.50 -17.59
N LEU A 630 9.64 17.92 -18.25
CA LEU A 630 9.55 17.83 -19.71
C LEU A 630 8.68 18.94 -20.25
N GLU A 631 9.09 19.53 -21.35
CA GLU A 631 8.32 20.56 -22.01
C GLU A 631 6.95 20.06 -22.49
N GLU A 632 6.90 18.85 -23.09
CA GLU A 632 5.65 18.18 -23.47
C GLU A 632 4.71 17.96 -22.28
N GLY A 633 5.27 17.58 -21.13
CA GLY A 633 4.51 17.40 -19.90
C GLY A 633 3.97 18.73 -19.36
N ARG A 634 4.82 19.77 -19.37
CA ARG A 634 4.40 21.12 -18.98
C ARG A 634 3.29 21.67 -19.87
N LYS A 635 3.33 21.40 -21.17
CA LYS A 635 2.30 21.85 -22.13
C LYS A 635 0.90 21.35 -21.80
N ILE A 636 0.75 20.21 -21.09
CA ILE A 636 -0.56 19.73 -20.66
C ILE A 636 -1.27 20.79 -19.80
N ARG A 637 -0.53 21.56 -19.04
CA ARG A 637 -1.08 22.66 -18.23
C ARG A 637 -1.73 23.78 -19.03
N LYS A 638 -1.51 23.87 -20.37
CA LYS A 638 -2.18 24.80 -21.26
C LYS A 638 -3.68 24.52 -21.41
N ALA A 639 -4.09 23.25 -21.25
CA ALA A 639 -5.48 22.86 -21.31
C ALA A 639 -6.30 23.34 -20.09
N PHE A 640 -5.64 23.70 -18.98
CA PHE A 640 -6.28 24.20 -17.78
C PHE A 640 -6.38 25.73 -17.83
N LYS A 641 -7.59 26.22 -17.99
CA LYS A 641 -7.91 27.62 -18.26
C LYS A 641 -8.92 28.16 -17.23
N PRO A 642 -9.06 29.47 -17.07
CA PRO A 642 -10.19 30.06 -16.36
C PRO A 642 -11.49 29.85 -17.16
N THR A 643 -12.61 29.81 -16.46
CA THR A 643 -13.95 29.66 -17.08
C THR A 643 -14.32 30.84 -17.97
N SER A 644 -13.83 32.03 -17.64
CA SER A 644 -14.12 33.27 -18.36
C SER A 644 -12.86 33.86 -18.97
N LYS A 645 -13.01 34.51 -20.15
CA LYS A 645 -11.92 35.31 -20.77
C LYS A 645 -11.55 36.53 -19.93
N ASP A 646 -12.40 36.94 -18.99
CA ASP A 646 -12.16 38.05 -18.07
C ASP A 646 -11.49 37.61 -16.77
N SER A 647 -11.11 36.34 -16.66
CA SER A 647 -10.37 35.76 -15.55
C SER A 647 -9.00 35.25 -16.00
N VAL A 648 -8.15 35.00 -15.06
CA VAL A 648 -6.82 34.39 -15.21
C VAL A 648 -6.67 33.21 -14.24
N ILE A 649 -5.70 32.35 -14.50
CA ILE A 649 -5.17 31.41 -13.51
C ILE A 649 -4.04 32.09 -12.76
N LEU A 650 -4.10 32.07 -11.44
CA LEU A 650 -3.04 32.55 -10.55
C LEU A 650 -2.46 31.38 -9.78
N SER A 651 -1.14 31.30 -9.75
CA SER A 651 -0.37 30.34 -8.95
C SER A 651 0.38 31.09 -7.85
N ALA A 652 0.25 30.63 -6.61
CA ALA A 652 1.03 31.11 -5.47
C ALA A 652 1.79 29.93 -4.86
N ASP A 653 3.13 29.99 -4.90
CA ASP A 653 4.04 28.89 -4.55
C ASP A 653 4.99 29.30 -3.42
N TYR A 654 5.13 28.46 -2.40
CA TYR A 654 6.11 28.69 -1.33
C TYR A 654 7.54 28.51 -1.84
N SER A 655 8.36 29.52 -1.61
CA SER A 655 9.78 29.49 -1.94
C SER A 655 10.57 28.76 -0.84
N GLN A 656 11.11 27.58 -1.16
CA GLN A 656 12.02 26.83 -0.29
C GLN A 656 11.46 26.50 1.11
N ILE A 657 10.16 26.18 1.22
CA ILE A 657 9.48 26.02 2.50
C ILE A 657 10.14 24.96 3.39
N GLU A 658 10.53 23.80 2.84
CA GLU A 658 11.16 22.74 3.62
C GLU A 658 12.51 23.17 4.22
N LEU A 659 13.30 23.96 3.48
CA LEU A 659 14.58 24.49 4.00
C LEU A 659 14.38 25.60 5.03
N ARG A 660 13.34 26.41 4.92
CA ARG A 660 12.93 27.40 5.94
C ARG A 660 12.46 26.72 7.22
N VAL A 661 11.66 25.66 7.09
CA VAL A 661 11.25 24.82 8.22
C VAL A 661 12.48 24.15 8.86
N LEU A 662 13.42 23.64 8.06
CA LEU A 662 14.68 23.10 8.58
C LEU A 662 15.47 24.13 9.36
N ALA A 663 15.63 25.34 8.83
CA ALA A 663 16.33 26.43 9.52
C ALA A 663 15.70 26.78 10.87
N HIS A 664 14.35 26.82 10.92
CA HIS A 664 13.61 27.05 12.16
C HIS A 664 13.78 25.91 13.17
N ILE A 665 13.59 24.65 12.75
CA ILE A 665 13.67 23.48 13.65
C ILE A 665 15.10 23.30 14.19
N THR A 666 16.11 23.45 13.34
CA THR A 666 17.52 23.22 13.70
C THR A 666 18.16 24.35 14.44
N GLN A 667 17.57 25.55 14.40
CA GLN A 667 18.11 26.79 14.96
C GLN A 667 19.55 27.10 14.45
N ASP A 668 19.89 26.64 13.23
CA ASP A 668 21.20 26.90 12.65
C ASP A 668 21.33 28.37 12.26
N GLU A 669 22.25 29.10 12.95
CA GLU A 669 22.42 30.54 12.79
C GLU A 669 22.73 30.93 11.35
N SER A 670 23.62 30.19 10.70
CA SER A 670 24.02 30.47 9.31
C SER A 670 22.88 30.32 8.32
N MET A 671 22.05 29.30 8.54
CA MET A 671 20.90 29.08 7.67
C MET A 671 19.79 30.10 7.93
N LYS A 672 19.57 30.49 9.20
CA LYS A 672 18.63 31.54 9.55
C LYS A 672 19.04 32.88 8.98
N GLU A 673 20.33 33.29 9.14
CA GLU A 673 20.85 34.54 8.58
C GLU A 673 20.64 34.61 7.06
N ALA A 674 20.94 33.55 6.31
CA ALA A 674 20.75 33.52 4.86
C ALA A 674 19.27 33.79 4.49
N PHE A 675 18.31 33.18 5.17
CA PHE A 675 16.88 33.41 4.90
C PHE A 675 16.39 34.80 5.37
N ILE A 676 16.89 35.31 6.50
CA ILE A 676 16.52 36.64 7.01
C ILE A 676 17.03 37.73 6.08
N ASN A 677 18.25 37.58 5.56
CA ASN A 677 18.85 38.51 4.62
C ASN A 677 18.29 38.44 3.20
N GLY A 678 17.50 37.38 2.90
CA GLY A 678 16.96 37.15 1.57
C GLY A 678 17.97 36.56 0.58
N ASP A 679 19.04 35.94 1.09
CA ASP A 679 20.07 35.32 0.25
C ASP A 679 19.54 34.05 -0.45
N ASP A 680 20.07 33.75 -1.63
CA ASP A 680 19.85 32.45 -2.27
C ASP A 680 20.52 31.35 -1.44
N ILE A 681 19.73 30.54 -0.74
CA ILE A 681 20.22 29.47 0.14
C ILE A 681 21.15 28.48 -0.57
N HIS A 682 20.97 28.24 -1.87
CA HIS A 682 21.85 27.34 -2.62
C HIS A 682 23.20 27.98 -2.91
N THR A 683 23.21 29.26 -3.17
CA THR A 683 24.46 30.04 -3.30
C THR A 683 25.16 30.16 -1.95
N ALA A 684 24.44 30.50 -0.88
CA ALA A 684 25.01 30.57 0.47
C ALA A 684 25.59 29.22 0.93
N THR A 685 24.91 28.11 0.61
CA THR A 685 25.45 26.76 0.86
C THR A 685 26.70 26.49 0.03
N ALA A 686 26.69 26.83 -1.27
CA ALA A 686 27.88 26.67 -2.13
C ALA A 686 29.11 27.45 -1.61
N MET A 687 28.93 28.70 -1.21
CA MET A 687 29.99 29.51 -0.60
C MET A 687 30.63 28.80 0.60
N LYS A 688 29.80 28.24 1.49
CA LYS A 688 30.28 27.56 2.71
C LYS A 688 30.94 26.22 2.41
N VAL A 689 30.29 25.37 1.59
CA VAL A 689 30.80 24.02 1.27
C VAL A 689 32.07 24.06 0.42
N PHE A 690 32.17 25.02 -0.51
CA PHE A 690 33.37 25.14 -1.38
C PHE A 690 34.38 26.15 -0.89
N GLY A 691 34.05 26.95 0.15
CA GLY A 691 34.93 27.95 0.70
C GLY A 691 35.24 29.11 -0.28
N VAL A 692 34.24 29.58 -1.02
CA VAL A 692 34.35 30.62 -2.05
C VAL A 692 33.41 31.79 -1.77
N GLU A 693 33.69 32.96 -2.33
CA GLU A 693 32.80 34.12 -2.27
C GLU A 693 31.64 33.99 -3.26
N ALA A 694 30.58 34.80 -3.09
CA ALA A 694 29.34 34.70 -3.85
C ALA A 694 29.56 34.85 -5.37
N ASP A 695 30.43 35.75 -5.78
CA ASP A 695 30.77 35.99 -7.19
C ASP A 695 31.61 34.87 -7.83
N GLN A 696 32.16 33.97 -7.03
CA GLN A 696 32.95 32.81 -7.45
C GLN A 696 32.08 31.53 -7.55
N VAL A 697 30.83 31.55 -7.09
CA VAL A 697 29.93 30.43 -7.17
C VAL A 697 29.46 30.23 -8.63
N ASP A 698 29.96 29.21 -9.28
CA ASP A 698 29.49 28.83 -10.62
C ASP A 698 28.16 28.00 -10.61
N SER A 699 27.59 27.81 -11.80
CA SER A 699 26.34 27.09 -11.95
C SER A 699 26.44 25.62 -11.51
N LEU A 700 27.61 25.00 -11.60
CA LEU A 700 27.84 23.62 -11.18
C LEU A 700 27.88 23.53 -9.65
N MET A 701 28.61 24.43 -8.98
CA MET A 701 28.67 24.53 -7.52
C MET A 701 27.27 24.76 -6.93
N ARG A 702 26.51 25.70 -7.50
CA ARG A 702 25.12 25.97 -7.06
C ARG A 702 24.21 24.77 -7.25
N ARG A 703 24.33 24.04 -8.39
CA ARG A 703 23.56 22.81 -8.64
C ARG A 703 23.94 21.71 -7.64
N GLN A 704 25.22 21.54 -7.33
CA GLN A 704 25.69 20.58 -6.35
C GLN A 704 25.18 20.92 -4.94
N ALA A 705 25.26 22.19 -4.55
CA ALA A 705 24.72 22.70 -3.28
C ALA A 705 23.20 22.47 -3.19
N LYS A 706 22.48 22.74 -4.27
CA LYS A 706 21.03 22.44 -4.35
C LYS A 706 20.74 20.96 -4.11
N ALA A 707 21.49 20.06 -4.74
CA ALA A 707 21.32 18.63 -4.57
C ALA A 707 21.64 18.17 -3.14
N VAL A 708 22.64 18.77 -2.48
CA VAL A 708 22.97 18.48 -1.08
C VAL A 708 21.88 19.03 -0.15
N ASN A 709 21.41 20.27 -0.33
CA ASN A 709 20.35 20.88 0.48
C ASN A 709 19.09 20.01 0.49
N PHE A 710 18.59 19.63 -0.69
CA PHE A 710 17.44 18.73 -0.78
C PHE A 710 17.77 17.33 -0.29
N GLY A 711 18.96 16.83 -0.60
CA GLY A 711 19.44 15.54 -0.14
C GLY A 711 19.40 15.41 1.37
N ILE A 712 19.85 16.43 2.11
CA ILE A 712 19.84 16.44 3.57
C ILE A 712 18.40 16.43 4.10
N VAL A 713 17.50 17.25 3.55
CA VAL A 713 16.07 17.24 3.92
C VAL A 713 15.46 15.85 3.78
N TYR A 714 15.80 15.12 2.70
CA TYR A 714 15.30 13.78 2.45
C TYR A 714 16.13 12.66 3.07
N GLY A 715 17.16 13.00 3.85
CA GLY A 715 18.06 12.03 4.49
C GLY A 715 18.87 11.21 3.49
N ILE A 716 19.35 11.83 2.41
CA ILE A 716 20.09 11.14 1.35
C ILE A 716 21.37 10.49 1.86
N SER A 717 21.68 9.28 1.39
CA SER A 717 22.96 8.62 1.64
C SER A 717 24.05 9.12 0.68
N ASP A 718 25.31 8.89 1.04
CA ASP A 718 26.46 9.11 0.16
C ASP A 718 26.31 8.40 -1.20
N TYR A 719 25.71 7.21 -1.19
CA TYR A 719 25.37 6.48 -2.42
C TYR A 719 24.30 7.21 -3.24
N GLY A 720 23.18 7.61 -2.63
CA GLY A 720 22.12 8.33 -3.32
C GLY A 720 22.59 9.65 -3.93
N LEU A 721 23.38 10.43 -3.16
CA LEU A 721 23.97 11.69 -3.66
C LEU A 721 24.96 11.43 -4.80
N SER A 722 25.77 10.37 -4.73
CA SER A 722 26.72 10.01 -5.79
C SER A 722 26.01 9.70 -7.11
N GLN A 723 24.88 8.99 -7.05
CA GLN A 723 24.06 8.71 -8.24
C GLN A 723 23.41 10.00 -8.81
N SER A 724 22.84 10.83 -7.92
CA SER A 724 22.17 12.07 -8.32
C SER A 724 23.10 13.06 -9.02
N LEU A 725 24.36 13.14 -8.60
CA LEU A 725 25.36 14.07 -9.14
C LEU A 725 26.31 13.45 -10.17
N GLY A 726 26.27 12.15 -10.41
CA GLY A 726 27.20 11.45 -11.30
C GLY A 726 28.66 11.51 -10.79
N ILE A 727 28.87 11.48 -9.46
CA ILE A 727 30.20 11.58 -8.81
C ILE A 727 30.53 10.32 -8.03
N THR A 728 31.77 10.16 -7.63
CA THR A 728 32.17 9.02 -6.79
C THR A 728 31.51 9.11 -5.39
N ARG A 729 31.23 7.97 -4.80
CA ARG A 729 30.67 7.89 -3.44
C ARG A 729 31.56 8.58 -2.40
N LYS A 730 32.90 8.52 -2.55
CA LYS A 730 33.85 9.21 -1.68
C LYS A 730 33.67 10.75 -1.77
N LYS A 731 33.46 11.29 -2.97
CA LYS A 731 33.24 12.73 -3.18
C LYS A 731 31.86 13.16 -2.64
N ALA A 732 30.84 12.33 -2.85
CA ALA A 732 29.50 12.59 -2.29
C ALA A 732 29.53 12.62 -0.75
N LYS A 733 30.26 11.68 -0.12
CA LYS A 733 30.44 11.68 1.33
C LYS A 733 31.16 12.95 1.82
N ALA A 734 32.25 13.38 1.14
CA ALA A 734 32.93 14.60 1.49
C ALA A 734 31.98 15.82 1.43
N PHE A 735 31.15 15.94 0.41
CA PHE A 735 30.16 17.03 0.33
C PHE A 735 29.15 17.00 1.50
N ILE A 736 28.67 15.82 1.92
CA ILE A 736 27.78 15.70 3.08
C ILE A 736 28.52 16.12 4.35
N ASP A 737 29.74 15.66 4.55
CA ASP A 737 30.57 15.97 5.72
C ASP A 737 30.87 17.49 5.80
N ASP A 738 31.23 18.14 4.68
CA ASP A 738 31.49 19.58 4.58
C ASP A 738 30.20 20.38 4.83
N TYR A 739 29.06 19.94 4.31
CA TYR A 739 27.77 20.54 4.58
C TYR A 739 27.43 20.50 6.08
N LEU A 740 27.56 19.33 6.71
CA LEU A 740 27.26 19.17 8.15
C LEU A 740 28.27 19.90 9.06
N ALA A 741 29.49 20.13 8.57
CA ALA A 741 30.47 21.00 9.25
C ALA A 741 30.07 22.48 9.13
N SER A 742 29.52 22.89 7.99
CA SER A 742 29.08 24.25 7.71
C SER A 742 27.77 24.65 8.41
N PHE A 743 26.90 23.62 8.69
CA PHE A 743 25.63 23.78 9.36
C PHE A 743 25.56 22.89 10.61
N PRO A 744 26.22 23.25 11.72
CA PRO A 744 26.28 22.39 12.92
C PRO A 744 24.93 22.17 13.58
N GLY A 745 24.00 23.12 13.48
CA GLY A 745 22.62 22.96 13.97
C GLY A 745 21.88 21.83 13.26
N VAL A 746 22.07 21.71 11.94
CA VAL A 746 21.49 20.60 11.15
C VAL A 746 22.08 19.26 11.58
N LYS A 747 23.40 19.20 11.79
CA LYS A 747 24.08 17.98 12.27
C LYS A 747 23.54 17.53 13.62
N GLN A 748 23.37 18.47 14.54
CA GLN A 748 22.84 18.19 15.88
C GLN A 748 21.41 17.67 15.80
N TYR A 749 20.55 18.32 15.02
CA TYR A 749 19.17 17.89 14.80
C TYR A 749 19.09 16.44 14.29
N MET A 750 19.90 16.08 13.28
CA MET A 750 19.90 14.72 12.73
C MET A 750 20.24 13.67 13.78
N SER A 751 21.13 13.98 14.71
CA SER A 751 21.45 13.08 15.83
C SER A 751 20.34 13.00 16.86
N ASP A 752 19.80 14.14 17.26
CA ASP A 752 18.81 14.22 18.33
C ASP A 752 17.48 13.61 17.91
N ILE A 753 16.98 13.91 16.70
CA ILE A 753 15.68 13.37 16.24
C ILE A 753 15.70 11.83 16.13
N VAL A 754 16.83 11.23 15.74
CA VAL A 754 16.98 9.78 15.72
C VAL A 754 16.99 9.20 17.14
N LYS A 755 17.66 9.88 18.08
CA LYS A 755 17.67 9.49 19.48
C LYS A 755 16.26 9.56 20.09
N ASP A 756 15.53 10.64 19.82
CA ASP A 756 14.17 10.87 20.30
C ASP A 756 13.21 9.84 19.68
N ALA A 757 13.32 9.58 18.37
CA ALA A 757 12.55 8.55 17.71
C ALA A 757 12.78 7.14 18.31
N LYS A 758 14.03 6.82 18.72
CA LYS A 758 14.35 5.56 19.42
C LYS A 758 13.74 5.49 20.82
N ALA A 759 13.62 6.62 21.50
CA ALA A 759 13.05 6.69 22.85
C ALA A 759 11.52 6.69 22.84
N LEU A 760 10.90 7.41 21.90
CA LEU A 760 9.46 7.66 21.86
C LEU A 760 8.72 6.71 20.91
N GLY A 761 9.40 6.17 19.90
CA GLY A 761 8.79 5.35 18.83
C GLY A 761 8.12 6.14 17.72
N PHE A 762 8.12 7.46 17.79
CA PHE A 762 7.51 8.36 16.80
C PHE A 762 8.29 9.68 16.69
N VAL A 763 7.97 10.47 15.67
CA VAL A 763 8.37 11.87 15.50
C VAL A 763 7.14 12.74 15.25
N GLU A 764 7.26 14.06 15.48
CA GLU A 764 6.14 15.00 15.35
C GLU A 764 6.52 16.21 14.47
N THR A 765 5.49 16.79 13.84
CA THR A 765 5.57 18.10 13.18
C THR A 765 5.45 19.24 14.20
N LEU A 766 5.62 20.47 13.74
CA LEU A 766 5.41 21.69 14.55
C LEU A 766 3.97 21.80 15.10
N LEU A 767 2.98 21.15 14.46
CA LEU A 767 1.58 21.12 14.90
C LEU A 767 1.19 19.78 15.53
N HIS A 768 2.14 19.02 16.08
CA HIS A 768 1.95 17.76 16.79
C HIS A 768 1.37 16.61 15.96
N ARG A 769 1.47 16.67 14.63
CA ARG A 769 1.17 15.51 13.79
C ARG A 769 2.22 14.43 14.00
N ARG A 770 1.79 13.23 14.42
CA ARG A 770 2.70 12.11 14.71
C ARG A 770 2.91 11.21 13.50
N ARG A 771 4.13 10.68 13.42
CA ARG A 771 4.44 9.54 12.58
C ARG A 771 5.21 8.50 13.38
N TYR A 772 4.68 7.30 13.47
CA TYR A 772 5.34 6.17 14.13
C TYR A 772 6.46 5.60 13.28
N ILE A 773 7.58 5.23 13.92
CA ILE A 773 8.80 4.72 13.27
C ILE A 773 9.16 3.36 13.88
N PRO A 774 8.40 2.29 13.62
CA PRO A 774 8.60 1.00 14.29
C PRO A 774 9.99 0.38 14.02
N ASP A 775 10.55 0.59 12.81
CA ASP A 775 11.83 0.02 12.40
C ASP A 775 13.06 0.78 12.91
N ILE A 776 12.90 1.82 13.74
CA ILE A 776 14.02 2.68 14.20
C ILE A 776 15.06 1.91 15.03
N THR A 777 14.66 0.82 15.67
CA THR A 777 15.51 -0.07 16.47
C THR A 777 15.82 -1.40 15.78
N SER A 778 15.44 -1.56 14.51
CA SER A 778 15.63 -2.79 13.73
C SER A 778 17.11 -3.21 13.68
N ARG A 779 17.38 -4.51 13.84
CA ARG A 779 18.72 -5.09 13.65
C ARG A 779 19.14 -5.09 12.19
N ASN A 780 18.20 -5.07 11.27
CA ASN A 780 18.46 -4.96 9.83
C ASN A 780 18.93 -3.54 9.50
N PHE A 781 20.17 -3.44 9.01
CA PHE A 781 20.81 -2.15 8.69
C PHE A 781 20.00 -1.32 7.68
N ASN A 782 19.43 -1.96 6.66
CA ASN A 782 18.68 -1.25 5.61
C ASN A 782 17.35 -0.69 6.14
N LEU A 783 16.60 -1.50 6.93
CA LEU A 783 15.34 -1.06 7.56
C LEU A 783 15.60 0.07 8.56
N ARG A 784 16.59 -0.13 9.45
CA ARG A 784 16.97 0.92 10.40
C ARG A 784 17.42 2.20 9.69
N GLY A 785 18.27 2.10 8.66
CA GLY A 785 18.72 3.29 7.89
C GLY A 785 17.56 3.99 7.19
N PHE A 786 16.55 3.26 6.69
CA PHE A 786 15.34 3.86 6.15
C PHE A 786 14.52 4.55 7.24
N ALA A 787 14.35 3.92 8.39
CA ALA A 787 13.64 4.48 9.54
C ALA A 787 14.31 5.75 10.09
N GLU A 788 15.63 5.77 10.19
CA GLU A 788 16.40 6.96 10.60
C GLU A 788 16.19 8.12 9.61
N ARG A 789 16.24 7.87 8.30
CA ARG A 789 15.94 8.91 7.29
C ARG A 789 14.48 9.39 7.38
N THR A 790 13.55 8.48 7.62
CA THR A 790 12.14 8.83 7.81
C THR A 790 11.94 9.72 9.05
N ALA A 791 12.64 9.42 10.14
CA ALA A 791 12.61 10.24 11.36
C ALA A 791 13.16 11.65 11.12
N MET A 792 14.24 11.81 10.36
CA MET A 792 14.83 13.11 10.02
C MET A 792 13.94 13.94 9.10
N ASN A 793 13.31 13.31 8.12
CA ASN A 793 12.52 14.00 7.09
C ASN A 793 11.12 14.40 7.58
N THR A 794 10.45 13.55 8.35
CA THR A 794 9.02 13.71 8.67
C THR A 794 8.69 15.04 9.38
N PRO A 795 9.44 15.52 10.38
CA PRO A 795 9.15 16.81 11.01
C PRO A 795 9.24 17.98 10.03
N ILE A 796 10.15 17.93 9.06
CA ILE A 796 10.37 18.97 8.07
C ILE A 796 9.26 18.96 7.02
N GLN A 797 9.10 17.85 6.31
CA GLN A 797 8.11 17.71 5.25
C GLN A 797 6.68 17.80 5.78
N GLY A 798 6.43 17.21 6.95
CA GLY A 798 5.11 17.24 7.57
C GLY A 798 4.74 18.65 8.06
N SER A 799 5.68 19.41 8.63
CA SER A 799 5.42 20.79 9.02
C SER A 799 5.20 21.70 7.80
N ALA A 800 5.90 21.48 6.70
CA ALA A 800 5.63 22.18 5.45
C ALA A 800 4.21 21.89 4.93
N ALA A 801 3.76 20.64 5.01
CA ALA A 801 2.39 20.27 4.66
C ALA A 801 1.35 20.90 5.61
N ASP A 802 1.63 20.96 6.90
CA ASP A 802 0.75 21.60 7.87
C ASP A 802 0.66 23.12 7.63
N ILE A 803 1.77 23.78 7.24
CA ILE A 803 1.79 25.21 6.93
C ILE A 803 0.88 25.55 5.73
N ILE A 804 0.97 24.81 4.63
CA ILE A 804 0.12 25.08 3.47
C ILE A 804 -1.35 24.81 3.77
N LYS A 805 -1.66 23.79 4.53
CA LYS A 805 -3.02 23.51 5.01
C LYS A 805 -3.54 24.66 5.88
N LEU A 806 -2.72 25.15 6.79
CA LEU A 806 -3.07 26.28 7.65
C LEU A 806 -3.27 27.57 6.83
N ALA A 807 -2.44 27.79 5.78
CA ALA A 807 -2.63 28.88 4.83
C ALA A 807 -4.00 28.79 4.12
N MET A 808 -4.41 27.58 3.68
CA MET A 808 -5.73 27.36 3.08
C MET A 808 -6.87 27.67 4.04
N VAL A 809 -6.76 27.25 5.31
CA VAL A 809 -7.76 27.52 6.35
C VAL A 809 -7.86 29.04 6.62
N LYS A 810 -6.72 29.72 6.82
CA LYS A 810 -6.67 31.18 7.01
C LYS A 810 -7.20 31.94 5.80
N PHE A 811 -6.86 31.48 4.60
CA PHE A 811 -7.38 32.06 3.36
C PHE A 811 -8.92 31.98 3.32
N ALA A 812 -9.50 30.81 3.56
CA ALA A 812 -10.95 30.65 3.54
C ALA A 812 -11.67 31.48 4.63
N GLN A 813 -11.04 31.67 5.80
CA GLN A 813 -11.56 32.55 6.84
C GLN A 813 -11.56 34.00 6.39
N LYS A 814 -10.41 34.50 5.89
CA LYS A 814 -10.26 35.90 5.48
C LYS A 814 -11.06 36.24 4.22
N MET A 815 -11.25 35.30 3.31
CA MET A 815 -12.09 35.50 2.11
C MET A 815 -13.53 35.92 2.46
N LYS A 816 -14.09 35.45 3.57
CA LYS A 816 -15.44 35.82 4.03
C LYS A 816 -15.58 37.31 4.39
N GLU A 817 -14.46 37.96 4.67
CA GLU A 817 -14.41 39.40 5.02
C GLU A 817 -14.14 40.30 3.81
N THR A 818 -14.01 39.72 2.59
CA THR A 818 -13.67 40.43 1.35
C THR A 818 -14.81 40.37 0.34
N THR A 819 -14.65 41.13 -0.72
CA THR A 819 -15.57 41.12 -1.89
C THR A 819 -14.97 40.42 -3.11
N TYR A 820 -13.79 39.81 -2.97
CA TYR A 820 -13.14 39.09 -4.06
C TYR A 820 -14.01 37.94 -4.58
N GLN A 821 -13.98 37.75 -5.90
CA GLN A 821 -14.68 36.66 -6.59
C GLN A 821 -13.77 35.52 -7.00
N ALA A 822 -12.53 35.56 -6.56
CA ALA A 822 -11.53 34.52 -6.80
C ALA A 822 -11.95 33.17 -6.19
N LYS A 823 -11.56 32.07 -6.84
CA LYS A 823 -11.86 30.70 -6.42
C LYS A 823 -10.57 29.90 -6.27
N LEU A 824 -10.37 29.23 -5.13
CA LEU A 824 -9.32 28.26 -4.94
C LEU A 824 -9.70 26.96 -5.67
N LEU A 825 -8.86 26.52 -6.61
CA LEU A 825 -9.14 25.36 -7.47
C LEU A 825 -8.34 24.11 -7.08
N LEU A 826 -7.03 24.26 -6.91
CA LEU A 826 -6.13 23.14 -6.67
C LEU A 826 -5.08 23.48 -5.62
N GLN A 827 -4.62 22.43 -4.92
CA GLN A 827 -3.38 22.43 -4.17
C GLN A 827 -2.45 21.40 -4.81
N VAL A 828 -1.24 21.81 -5.18
CA VAL A 828 -0.24 20.99 -5.89
C VAL A 828 1.13 21.19 -5.24
N HIS A 829 1.61 20.21 -4.47
CA HIS A 829 2.84 20.29 -3.69
C HIS A 829 2.83 21.48 -2.72
N ASP A 830 3.61 22.51 -2.98
CA ASP A 830 3.72 23.71 -2.15
C ASP A 830 2.98 24.92 -2.79
N GLU A 831 2.12 24.65 -3.78
CA GLU A 831 1.46 25.64 -4.66
C GLU A 831 -0.06 25.62 -4.46
N LEU A 832 -0.68 26.79 -4.44
CA LEU A 832 -2.12 27.00 -4.52
C LEU A 832 -2.50 27.61 -5.87
N ILE A 833 -3.52 27.07 -6.53
CA ILE A 833 -3.99 27.51 -7.85
C ILE A 833 -5.37 28.11 -7.72
N PHE A 834 -5.54 29.30 -8.26
CA PHE A 834 -6.79 30.08 -8.22
C PHE A 834 -7.28 30.46 -9.62
N GLU A 835 -8.59 30.60 -9.76
CA GLU A 835 -9.22 31.35 -10.83
C GLU A 835 -9.58 32.72 -10.30
N VAL A 836 -9.07 33.78 -10.93
CA VAL A 836 -9.17 35.17 -10.44
C VAL A 836 -9.66 36.09 -11.55
N PRO A 837 -10.69 36.93 -11.32
CA PRO A 837 -11.04 38.00 -12.27
C PRO A 837 -9.87 38.96 -12.53
N LYS A 838 -9.64 39.34 -13.79
CA LYS A 838 -8.54 40.24 -14.19
C LYS A 838 -8.55 41.58 -13.43
N SER A 839 -9.77 42.08 -13.09
CA SER A 839 -9.92 43.31 -12.33
C SER A 839 -9.42 43.27 -10.89
N GLU A 840 -9.25 42.07 -10.32
CA GLU A 840 -8.87 41.87 -8.92
C GLU A 840 -7.44 41.28 -8.78
N VAL A 841 -6.85 40.80 -9.87
CA VAL A 841 -5.68 39.92 -9.81
C VAL A 841 -4.50 40.49 -9.06
N ASP A 842 -4.16 41.76 -9.25
CA ASP A 842 -2.98 42.33 -8.57
C ASP A 842 -3.21 42.46 -7.07
N SER A 843 -4.34 43.00 -6.64
CA SER A 843 -4.68 43.12 -5.21
C SER A 843 -4.93 41.75 -4.55
N PHE A 844 -5.50 40.80 -5.30
CA PHE A 844 -5.71 39.46 -4.81
C PHE A 844 -4.40 38.70 -4.66
N SER A 845 -3.45 38.90 -5.56
CA SER A 845 -2.09 38.33 -5.48
C SER A 845 -1.41 38.73 -4.20
N GLU A 846 -1.38 40.03 -3.88
CA GLU A 846 -0.83 40.57 -2.63
C GLU A 846 -1.56 39.99 -1.40
N PHE A 847 -2.88 39.90 -1.47
CA PHE A 847 -3.71 39.33 -0.38
C PHE A 847 -3.38 37.86 -0.10
N VAL A 848 -3.19 37.02 -1.13
CA VAL A 848 -2.85 35.60 -0.98
C VAL A 848 -1.42 35.45 -0.45
N GLU A 849 -0.46 36.23 -0.99
CA GLU A 849 0.93 36.22 -0.53
C GLU A 849 1.01 36.55 0.95
N GLU A 850 0.34 37.63 1.40
CA GLU A 850 0.30 38.01 2.80
C GLU A 850 -0.23 36.90 3.71
N ILE A 851 -1.30 36.21 3.32
CA ILE A 851 -1.90 35.13 4.10
C ILE A 851 -0.96 33.93 4.17
N MET A 852 -0.38 33.51 3.05
CA MET A 852 0.53 32.37 2.99
C MET A 852 1.83 32.65 3.75
N GLU A 853 2.45 33.84 3.58
CA GLU A 853 3.67 34.24 4.30
C GLU A 853 3.45 34.32 5.83
N ASN A 854 2.22 34.63 6.27
CA ASN A 854 1.83 34.71 7.70
C ASN A 854 1.04 33.50 8.19
N ALA A 855 1.08 32.38 7.46
CA ALA A 855 0.33 31.18 7.85
C ALA A 855 0.79 30.62 9.20
N LEU A 856 2.09 30.53 9.43
CA LEU A 856 2.70 30.13 10.70
C LEU A 856 3.93 31.00 10.99
N GLN A 857 4.07 31.47 12.23
CA GLN A 857 5.23 32.26 12.66
C GLN A 857 6.44 31.33 12.84
N LEU A 858 7.47 31.53 12.02
CA LEU A 858 8.78 30.89 12.13
C LEU A 858 9.86 31.94 12.50
N ASP A 859 11.05 31.47 12.92
CA ASP A 859 12.21 32.35 13.16
C ASP A 859 12.86 32.88 11.86
N VAL A 860 12.42 32.35 10.72
CA VAL A 860 12.76 32.81 9.38
C VAL A 860 11.49 33.19 8.62
N PRO A 861 11.51 34.18 7.73
CA PRO A 861 10.33 34.57 6.99
C PRO A 861 9.93 33.46 6.01
N LEU A 862 8.64 33.14 5.95
CA LEU A 862 8.09 32.41 4.81
C LEU A 862 8.03 33.36 3.61
N LYS A 863 8.28 32.85 2.41
CA LYS A 863 8.20 33.60 1.16
C LYS A 863 7.36 32.87 0.15
N VAL A 864 6.55 33.64 -0.54
CA VAL A 864 5.64 33.16 -1.58
C VAL A 864 5.92 33.93 -2.87
N ASP A 865 6.05 33.20 -3.95
CA ASP A 865 6.14 33.76 -5.29
C ASP A 865 4.80 33.53 -5.99
N SER A 866 4.14 34.60 -6.46
CA SER A 866 2.91 34.48 -7.23
C SER A 866 3.11 34.92 -8.67
N SER A 867 2.38 34.28 -9.57
CA SER A 867 2.33 34.64 -10.99
C SER A 867 0.99 34.24 -11.57
N TYR A 868 0.55 34.92 -12.65
CA TYR A 868 -0.74 34.63 -13.29
C TYR A 868 -0.64 34.66 -14.80
N GLY A 869 -1.56 33.99 -15.46
CA GLY A 869 -1.62 33.91 -16.89
C GLY A 869 -2.95 33.43 -17.44
N ALA A 870 -3.01 33.29 -18.75
CA ALA A 870 -4.21 32.84 -19.45
C ALA A 870 -4.48 31.34 -19.21
N THR A 871 -3.47 30.58 -18.83
CA THR A 871 -3.55 29.14 -18.53
C THR A 871 -2.69 28.81 -17.31
N TRP A 872 -2.85 27.62 -16.73
CA TRP A 872 -1.95 27.17 -15.66
C TRP A 872 -0.49 27.08 -16.13
N TYR A 873 -0.24 26.82 -17.42
CA TYR A 873 1.11 26.83 -17.99
C TYR A 873 1.75 28.22 -17.92
N ASP A 874 0.97 29.29 -18.23
CA ASP A 874 1.44 30.67 -18.28
C ASP A 874 1.59 31.31 -16.87
N ALA A 875 0.92 30.71 -15.87
CA ALA A 875 0.96 31.13 -14.48
C ALA A 875 2.21 30.64 -13.73
N LYS A 876 3.26 30.14 -14.44
CA LYS A 876 4.45 29.57 -13.80
C LYS A 876 5.75 29.95 -14.48
#